data_6a5225099a7878446641c0d6e97d91fe
#
_entry.id   6a5225099a7878446641c0d6e97d91fe
#
_cell.length_a   1.000
_cell.length_b   1.000
_cell.length_c   1.000
_cell.angle_alpha   90.00
_cell.angle_beta   90.00
_cell.angle_gamma   90.00
#
_symmetry.space_group_name_H-M   'P 1'
#
loop_
_entity.id
_entity.type
_entity.pdbx_description
1 polymer ?
#
loop_
_entity_poly.entity_id
_entity_poly.type
_entity_poly.pdbx_seq_one_letter_code
_entity_poly.pdbx_strand_id
1 'polypeptide(L)'
;MMRKLLLIGVLIMALLATGCKEFKQQSSSESNLPWKVDQFADLYVMRYEIPDWDSLSLQQKELCYYLSQAALCGRDILWDQNYEHNLAIRHILEAIYEGYTGERVGTNWEAFLVYLKRVWFSNGIHHHYGETKILPEFPISYFQELVNKTPADKFPEELGEASAIISFATPIMFDPTIAAKRVNKDKATDVNEPNDLLLASATNFYKDVTQDEAQHFYDALQDSVGNDRLAYGMNSQLCKQDGKILERVWKVDGMYSPAIEKIVYWLEKAEKVAETEAQTATIRNLIRFYRSGDLHDFNDYCVQWVKDTAAKVDFVNGFIEDYGDPLGRKCSWEGLVNFKDLAATRRTEIISANAAWFEEHSPIDEAFKRKEVKGITAKVINAVTLGGDCYPTTPIGINLPNANWLRAEYGSKSVTIENITRAYDQVAQGNGFLDEFANSTAEIERARKFGSLSSNLHTDLHECLGHGSGKLAPGIVGDELKNYSATLEEARADLFGLYYIRDPKMVELGVLPEGQYSEAEYDAYIRNGLITQLTRIKPGEQIEEAHMRNRALIANWCYEHGKQNEVIAWNVRDGKRYVEVKNYDALRDLFGQLLREIQRIKSTGDFEAGRALVERYAVKVDKDLHTEVLERYRKLNLAPYGGFVNPILEPVMDKDQIVDVKVRYTTDYAGQMMEYGKKFGLLPLRN
;
A
#
# COMPACT_ATOMS: atom_id res chain seq x y z
N MET A 1 -11.00 53.53 -41.35
CA MET A 1 -10.85 53.19 -39.94
C MET A 1 -11.75 52.02 -39.49
N MET A 2 -12.89 51.76 -40.09
CA MET A 2 -13.81 50.66 -39.75
C MET A 2 -13.33 49.23 -40.22
N ARG A 3 -12.50 49.09 -41.24
CA ARG A 3 -12.00 47.78 -41.69
C ARG A 3 -10.87 47.16 -40.83
N LYS A 4 -10.18 47.95 -40.04
CA LYS A 4 -9.13 47.42 -39.13
C LYS A 4 -9.69 46.98 -37.78
N LEU A 5 -10.86 47.42 -37.36
CA LEU A 5 -11.51 46.96 -36.14
C LEU A 5 -12.27 45.61 -36.32
N LEU A 6 -12.68 45.27 -37.54
CA LEU A 6 -13.28 43.95 -37.83
C LEU A 6 -12.27 42.79 -37.87
N LEU A 7 -11.02 43.11 -38.26
CA LEU A 7 -9.98 42.06 -38.29
C LEU A 7 -9.40 41.72 -36.89
N ILE A 8 -9.45 42.66 -35.97
CA ILE A 8 -9.01 42.44 -34.58
C ILE A 8 -10.08 41.67 -33.78
N GLY A 9 -11.37 41.91 -34.06
CA GLY A 9 -12.47 41.15 -33.45
C GLY A 9 -12.52 39.67 -33.87
N VAL A 10 -12.17 39.36 -35.13
CA VAL A 10 -12.11 38.00 -35.64
C VAL A 10 -10.88 37.24 -35.13
N LEU A 11 -9.76 37.94 -34.87
CA LEU A 11 -8.56 37.31 -34.31
C LEU A 11 -8.73 37.00 -32.80
N ILE A 12 -9.49 37.80 -32.06
CA ILE A 12 -9.76 37.56 -30.64
C ILE A 12 -10.80 36.43 -30.44
N MET A 13 -11.78 36.31 -31.35
CA MET A 13 -12.70 35.16 -31.35
C MET A 13 -12.03 33.85 -31.81
N ALA A 14 -11.02 33.90 -32.66
CA ALA A 14 -10.25 32.71 -33.02
C ALA A 14 -9.28 32.24 -31.92
N LEU A 15 -8.85 33.13 -31.02
CA LEU A 15 -8.03 32.78 -29.86
C LEU A 15 -8.82 32.28 -28.66
N LEU A 16 -10.14 32.58 -28.58
CA LEU A 16 -11.05 32.04 -27.55
C LEU A 16 -11.68 30.70 -27.95
N ALA A 17 -11.64 30.33 -29.23
CA ALA A 17 -12.15 29.04 -29.73
C ALA A 17 -11.11 27.89 -29.68
N THR A 18 -9.86 28.16 -29.32
CA THR A 18 -8.81 27.14 -29.18
C THR A 18 -8.57 26.69 -27.74
N GLY A 19 -9.39 27.17 -26.78
CA GLY A 19 -9.26 26.86 -25.34
C GLY A 19 -10.13 25.70 -24.83
N CYS A 20 -11.09 25.20 -25.61
CA CYS A 20 -11.82 23.98 -25.31
C CYS A 20 -11.24 22.80 -26.09
N LYS A 21 -10.04 22.35 -25.74
CA LYS A 21 -9.70 20.95 -25.97
C LYS A 21 -10.57 20.16 -24.99
N GLU A 22 -11.60 19.52 -25.52
CA GLU A 22 -12.26 18.40 -24.86
C GLU A 22 -11.18 17.54 -24.21
N PHE A 23 -11.28 17.35 -22.90
CA PHE A 23 -10.63 16.24 -22.22
C PHE A 23 -11.22 14.94 -22.82
N LYS A 24 -10.78 14.57 -23.99
CA LYS A 24 -10.85 13.18 -24.39
C LYS A 24 -9.97 12.46 -23.39
N GLN A 25 -10.62 11.75 -22.50
CA GLN A 25 -10.04 10.63 -21.82
C GLN A 25 -9.36 9.81 -22.92
N GLN A 26 -8.04 9.98 -23.06
CA GLN A 26 -7.25 9.22 -24.01
C GLN A 26 -7.36 7.79 -23.50
N SER A 27 -8.20 7.00 -24.15
CA SER A 27 -8.24 5.58 -23.97
C SER A 27 -6.82 5.10 -24.28
N SER A 28 -5.99 4.95 -23.22
CA SER A 28 -4.87 4.04 -23.27
C SER A 28 -5.44 2.75 -23.89
N SER A 29 -4.76 2.17 -24.85
CA SER A 29 -5.13 0.87 -25.38
C SER A 29 -5.31 -0.06 -24.20
N GLU A 30 -6.56 -0.28 -23.77
CA GLU A 30 -6.89 -1.19 -22.68
C GLU A 30 -6.32 -2.53 -23.09
N SER A 31 -5.30 -3.00 -22.39
CA SER A 31 -4.78 -4.33 -22.67
C SER A 31 -5.94 -5.30 -22.37
N ASN A 32 -6.29 -6.17 -23.32
CA ASN A 32 -7.32 -7.19 -23.14
C ASN A 32 -6.95 -8.25 -22.08
N LEU A 33 -5.88 -8.02 -21.32
CA LEU A 33 -5.41 -8.93 -20.28
C LEU A 33 -6.26 -8.78 -19.01
N PRO A 34 -6.60 -9.89 -18.34
CA PRO A 34 -7.35 -9.84 -17.08
C PRO A 34 -6.57 -9.10 -16.00
N TRP A 35 -7.29 -8.35 -15.16
CA TRP A 35 -6.69 -7.66 -14.01
C TRP A 35 -6.27 -8.63 -12.90
N LYS A 36 -7.08 -9.67 -12.64
CA LYS A 36 -6.71 -10.78 -11.75
C LYS A 36 -5.92 -11.81 -12.55
N VAL A 37 -4.68 -12.04 -12.14
CA VAL A 37 -3.71 -12.89 -12.84
C VAL A 37 -3.77 -14.32 -12.33
N ASP A 38 -3.87 -14.51 -11.00
CA ASP A 38 -3.85 -15.81 -10.34
C ASP A 38 -4.62 -15.77 -9.01
N GLN A 39 -5.02 -16.94 -8.51
CA GLN A 39 -5.58 -17.11 -7.17
C GLN A 39 -5.22 -18.48 -6.63
N PHE A 40 -4.66 -18.54 -5.43
CA PHE A 40 -4.27 -19.77 -4.76
C PHE A 40 -4.36 -19.60 -3.24
N ALA A 41 -4.87 -20.61 -2.54
CA ALA A 41 -5.15 -20.55 -1.10
C ALA A 41 -5.95 -19.27 -0.74
N ASP A 42 -5.47 -18.49 0.20
CA ASP A 42 -6.06 -17.22 0.66
C ASP A 42 -5.51 -15.99 -0.07
N LEU A 43 -4.81 -16.18 -1.18
CA LEU A 43 -4.09 -15.14 -1.92
C LEU A 43 -4.60 -14.99 -3.35
N TYR A 44 -4.60 -13.77 -3.87
CA TYR A 44 -4.79 -13.49 -5.29
C TYR A 44 -3.75 -12.51 -5.80
N VAL A 45 -3.41 -12.65 -7.07
CA VAL A 45 -2.41 -11.82 -7.74
C VAL A 45 -3.09 -10.98 -8.81
N MET A 46 -2.76 -9.71 -8.85
CA MET A 46 -3.25 -8.73 -9.81
C MET A 46 -2.11 -8.20 -10.65
N ARG A 47 -2.42 -7.66 -11.81
CA ARG A 47 -1.55 -6.75 -12.53
C ARG A 47 -1.98 -5.31 -12.28
N TYR A 48 -1.09 -4.37 -12.45
CA TYR A 48 -1.41 -2.96 -12.54
C TYR A 48 -0.87 -2.39 -13.85
N GLU A 49 -1.44 -1.27 -14.28
CA GLU A 49 -1.01 -0.54 -15.48
C GLU A 49 -0.26 0.71 -15.09
N ILE A 50 0.60 1.18 -15.98
CA ILE A 50 1.31 2.45 -15.83
C ILE A 50 0.65 3.44 -16.78
N PRO A 51 -0.34 4.25 -16.33
CA PRO A 51 -0.98 5.24 -17.18
C PRO A 51 0.02 6.32 -17.58
N ASP A 52 -0.24 6.97 -18.71
CA ASP A 52 0.56 8.09 -19.23
C ASP A 52 2.06 7.81 -19.44
N TRP A 53 2.47 6.54 -19.52
CA TRP A 53 3.86 6.14 -19.78
C TRP A 53 4.43 6.80 -21.05
N ASP A 54 3.64 6.90 -22.12
CA ASP A 54 4.05 7.49 -23.39
C ASP A 54 4.22 9.02 -23.31
N SER A 55 3.72 9.66 -22.26
CA SER A 55 3.91 11.07 -21.99
C SER A 55 5.28 11.40 -21.37
N LEU A 56 6.01 10.38 -20.90
CA LEU A 56 7.35 10.55 -20.35
C LEU A 56 8.37 10.79 -21.45
N SER A 57 9.32 11.69 -21.18
CA SER A 57 10.48 11.86 -22.05
C SER A 57 11.38 10.61 -22.05
N LEU A 58 12.24 10.46 -23.06
CA LEU A 58 13.20 9.36 -23.08
C LEU A 58 14.07 9.34 -21.81
N GLN A 59 14.55 10.50 -21.36
CA GLN A 59 15.33 10.63 -20.12
C GLN A 59 14.56 10.09 -18.90
N GLN A 60 13.27 10.43 -18.78
CA GLN A 60 12.41 9.94 -17.69
C GLN A 60 12.17 8.43 -17.77
N LYS A 61 11.97 7.90 -18.96
CA LYS A 61 11.83 6.46 -19.20
C LYS A 61 13.11 5.70 -18.85
N GLU A 62 14.29 6.21 -19.25
CA GLU A 62 15.59 5.66 -18.87
C GLU A 62 15.80 5.69 -17.35
N LEU A 63 15.45 6.80 -16.71
CA LEU A 63 15.54 6.95 -15.25
C LEU A 63 14.65 5.93 -14.55
N CYS A 64 13.38 5.78 -14.96
CA CYS A 64 12.49 4.75 -14.45
C CYS A 64 13.09 3.35 -14.62
N TYR A 65 13.67 3.04 -15.78
CA TYR A 65 14.27 1.74 -16.04
C TYR A 65 15.46 1.46 -15.10
N TYR A 66 16.40 2.38 -14.97
CA TYR A 66 17.57 2.19 -14.10
C TYR A 66 17.19 2.08 -12.62
N LEU A 67 16.29 2.94 -12.15
CA LEU A 67 15.76 2.87 -10.78
C LEU A 67 15.02 1.55 -10.53
N SER A 68 14.25 1.05 -11.53
CA SER A 68 13.57 -0.24 -11.44
C SER A 68 14.53 -1.42 -11.34
N GLN A 69 15.64 -1.40 -12.10
CA GLN A 69 16.68 -2.42 -11.95
C GLN A 69 17.30 -2.36 -10.55
N ALA A 70 17.58 -1.16 -10.01
CA ALA A 70 18.07 -1.01 -8.65
C ALA A 70 17.06 -1.53 -7.60
N ALA A 71 15.77 -1.25 -7.78
CA ALA A 71 14.71 -1.74 -6.89
C ALA A 71 14.58 -3.27 -6.90
N LEU A 72 14.78 -3.92 -8.02
CA LEU A 72 14.68 -5.39 -8.12
C LEU A 72 15.94 -6.11 -7.61
N CYS A 73 17.12 -5.46 -7.66
CA CYS A 73 18.38 -6.02 -7.16
C CYS A 73 18.37 -6.25 -5.64
N GLY A 74 17.54 -5.58 -4.87
CA GLY A 74 17.41 -5.79 -3.43
C GLY A 74 16.48 -6.93 -3.02
N ARG A 75 15.87 -7.65 -3.97
CA ARG A 75 14.91 -8.73 -3.70
C ARG A 75 15.44 -9.75 -2.68
N ASP A 76 16.63 -10.27 -2.87
CA ASP A 76 17.20 -11.31 -2.01
C ASP A 76 17.49 -10.81 -0.59
N ILE A 77 17.74 -9.51 -0.41
CA ILE A 77 17.96 -8.91 0.91
C ILE A 77 16.74 -9.15 1.79
N LEU A 78 15.53 -8.83 1.30
CA LEU A 78 14.30 -9.03 2.06
C LEU A 78 14.05 -10.52 2.37
N TRP A 79 14.32 -11.42 1.43
CA TRP A 79 14.15 -12.85 1.66
C TRP A 79 15.02 -13.34 2.82
N ASP A 80 16.28 -12.92 2.86
CA ASP A 80 17.22 -13.27 3.93
C ASP A 80 16.84 -12.59 5.26
N GLN A 81 16.43 -11.32 5.23
CA GLN A 81 15.93 -10.61 6.40
C GLN A 81 14.71 -11.29 7.03
N ASN A 82 13.81 -11.83 6.22
CA ASN A 82 12.62 -12.52 6.71
C ASN A 82 12.94 -13.85 7.41
N TYR A 83 13.93 -14.61 6.92
CA TYR A 83 14.42 -15.82 7.57
C TYR A 83 15.72 -16.31 6.90
N GLU A 84 16.73 -16.63 7.69
CA GLU A 84 18.08 -17.01 7.20
C GLU A 84 18.12 -18.21 6.21
N HIS A 85 17.08 -19.04 6.16
CA HIS A 85 16.99 -20.18 5.25
C HIS A 85 16.07 -19.95 4.04
N ASN A 86 15.43 -18.79 3.92
CA ASN A 86 14.49 -18.53 2.84
C ASN A 86 15.13 -18.61 1.44
N LEU A 87 16.35 -18.12 1.28
CA LEU A 87 17.06 -18.20 -0.01
C LEU A 87 17.31 -19.66 -0.41
N ALA A 88 17.77 -20.49 0.50
CA ALA A 88 18.01 -21.91 0.24
C ALA A 88 16.70 -22.65 -0.10
N ILE A 89 15.63 -22.43 0.66
CA ILE A 89 14.30 -23.03 0.40
C ILE A 89 13.77 -22.57 -0.96
N ARG A 90 13.86 -21.28 -1.29
CA ARG A 90 13.45 -20.76 -2.59
C ARG A 90 14.19 -21.46 -3.74
N HIS A 91 15.51 -21.56 -3.66
CA HIS A 91 16.30 -22.23 -4.70
C HIS A 91 15.95 -23.71 -4.87
N ILE A 92 15.68 -24.42 -3.76
CA ILE A 92 15.21 -25.81 -3.81
C ILE A 92 13.87 -25.91 -4.55
N LEU A 93 12.89 -25.06 -4.17
CA LEU A 93 11.56 -25.09 -4.77
C LEU A 93 11.57 -24.67 -6.25
N GLU A 94 12.36 -23.66 -6.61
CA GLU A 94 12.55 -23.21 -8.01
C GLU A 94 13.25 -24.26 -8.86
N ALA A 95 14.27 -24.95 -8.33
CA ALA A 95 14.95 -26.07 -9.00
C ALA A 95 13.98 -27.23 -9.28
N ILE A 96 13.14 -27.60 -8.31
CA ILE A 96 12.08 -28.61 -8.48
C ILE A 96 11.08 -28.14 -9.54
N TYR A 97 10.58 -26.93 -9.45
CA TYR A 97 9.61 -26.37 -10.41
C TYR A 97 10.14 -26.42 -11.84
N GLU A 98 11.40 -26.07 -12.07
CA GLU A 98 12.02 -26.10 -13.39
C GLU A 98 12.40 -27.53 -13.84
N GLY A 99 12.99 -28.34 -12.95
CA GLY A 99 13.70 -29.56 -13.31
C GLY A 99 13.01 -30.88 -13.02
N TYR A 100 11.91 -30.93 -12.28
CA TYR A 100 11.23 -32.17 -11.92
C TYR A 100 10.82 -32.98 -13.14
N THR A 101 11.25 -34.24 -13.22
CA THR A 101 11.03 -35.14 -14.36
C THR A 101 9.90 -36.14 -14.17
N GLY A 102 9.22 -36.13 -13.01
CA GLY A 102 8.03 -36.94 -12.77
C GLY A 102 6.75 -36.33 -13.36
N GLU A 103 5.61 -36.92 -13.02
CA GLU A 103 4.30 -36.45 -13.48
C GLU A 103 3.92 -35.15 -12.81
N ARG A 104 3.64 -34.10 -13.60
CA ARG A 104 3.25 -32.76 -13.14
C ARG A 104 1.73 -32.61 -13.08
N VAL A 105 1.05 -33.58 -12.51
CA VAL A 105 -0.42 -33.63 -12.38
C VAL A 105 -0.82 -34.24 -11.04
N GLY A 106 -2.07 -34.02 -10.64
CA GLY A 106 -2.66 -34.59 -9.43
C GLY A 106 -2.47 -33.73 -8.18
N THR A 107 -3.17 -34.14 -7.12
CA THR A 107 -3.33 -33.34 -5.89
C THR A 107 -2.00 -32.93 -5.23
N ASN A 108 -1.02 -33.82 -5.21
CA ASN A 108 0.29 -33.52 -4.59
C ASN A 108 1.07 -32.48 -5.39
N TRP A 109 1.04 -32.56 -6.74
CA TRP A 109 1.68 -31.55 -7.59
C TRP A 109 0.98 -30.19 -7.47
N GLU A 110 -0.33 -30.18 -7.45
CA GLU A 110 -1.12 -28.96 -7.24
C GLU A 110 -0.82 -28.33 -5.87
N ALA A 111 -0.75 -29.12 -4.82
CA ALA A 111 -0.37 -28.68 -3.48
C ALA A 111 1.08 -28.14 -3.43
N PHE A 112 2.02 -28.75 -4.16
CA PHE A 112 3.38 -28.22 -4.32
C PHE A 112 3.38 -26.84 -5.01
N LEU A 113 2.63 -26.68 -6.10
CA LEU A 113 2.51 -25.39 -6.79
C LEU A 113 1.91 -24.32 -5.90
N VAL A 114 0.88 -24.65 -5.12
CA VAL A 114 0.28 -23.72 -4.16
C VAL A 114 1.29 -23.31 -3.09
N TYR A 115 2.06 -24.26 -2.53
CA TYR A 115 3.10 -23.96 -1.55
C TYR A 115 4.17 -23.05 -2.12
N LEU A 116 4.72 -23.36 -3.30
CA LEU A 116 5.72 -22.56 -4.00
C LEU A 116 5.21 -21.13 -4.24
N LYS A 117 3.98 -20.97 -4.75
CA LYS A 117 3.38 -19.65 -5.01
C LYS A 117 3.17 -18.85 -3.72
N ARG A 118 2.77 -19.50 -2.62
CA ARG A 118 2.64 -18.86 -1.30
C ARG A 118 3.99 -18.39 -0.77
N VAL A 119 5.06 -19.19 -0.93
CA VAL A 119 6.42 -18.82 -0.53
C VAL A 119 6.93 -17.64 -1.35
N TRP A 120 6.72 -17.63 -2.65
CA TRP A 120 7.05 -16.47 -3.50
C TRP A 120 6.30 -15.21 -3.08
N PHE A 121 4.98 -15.34 -2.83
CA PHE A 121 4.12 -14.21 -2.46
C PHE A 121 4.51 -13.59 -1.12
N SER A 122 4.95 -14.40 -0.20
CA SER A 122 5.31 -13.96 1.16
C SER A 122 6.79 -13.57 1.32
N ASN A 123 7.58 -13.59 0.26
CA ASN A 123 9.04 -13.41 0.31
C ASN A 123 9.70 -14.33 1.37
N GLY A 124 9.22 -15.59 1.45
CA GLY A 124 9.68 -16.58 2.40
C GLY A 124 8.62 -17.57 2.87
N ILE A 125 8.99 -18.41 3.82
CA ILE A 125 8.13 -19.50 4.33
C ILE A 125 7.07 -19.04 5.35
N HIS A 126 6.96 -17.75 5.63
CA HIS A 126 5.97 -17.21 6.58
C HIS A 126 4.94 -16.35 5.84
N HIS A 127 3.68 -16.47 6.23
CA HIS A 127 2.60 -15.69 5.64
C HIS A 127 2.86 -14.18 5.81
N HIS A 128 2.81 -13.42 4.72
CA HIS A 128 3.18 -12.00 4.67
C HIS A 128 2.43 -11.11 5.68
N TYR A 129 1.17 -11.44 5.99
CA TYR A 129 0.32 -10.67 6.90
C TYR A 129 0.20 -11.32 8.30
N GLY A 130 -0.07 -12.64 8.36
CA GLY A 130 -0.27 -13.37 9.61
C GLY A 130 1.02 -13.76 10.31
N GLU A 131 2.18 -13.58 9.68
CA GLU A 131 3.51 -13.88 10.19
C GLU A 131 3.77 -15.37 10.54
N THR A 132 2.77 -16.23 10.42
CA THR A 132 2.85 -17.64 10.76
C THR A 132 3.44 -18.46 9.62
N LYS A 133 4.12 -19.54 9.97
CA LYS A 133 4.72 -20.46 9.01
C LYS A 133 3.68 -21.08 8.07
N ILE A 134 3.98 -21.07 6.79
CA ILE A 134 3.22 -21.76 5.75
C ILE A 134 3.67 -23.23 5.72
N LEU A 135 2.77 -24.14 6.01
CA LEU A 135 3.03 -25.59 5.95
C LEU A 135 2.66 -26.15 4.57
N PRO A 136 3.47 -27.06 3.99
CA PRO A 136 3.10 -27.79 2.79
C PRO A 136 1.85 -28.66 3.01
N GLU A 137 0.95 -28.69 2.05
CA GLU A 137 -0.25 -29.56 2.06
C GLU A 137 -0.03 -30.88 1.32
N PHE A 138 1.22 -31.19 0.96
CA PHE A 138 1.66 -32.47 0.40
C PHE A 138 2.56 -33.20 1.39
N PRO A 139 2.64 -34.57 1.35
CA PRO A 139 3.39 -35.34 2.34
C PRO A 139 4.92 -35.25 2.13
N ILE A 140 5.68 -35.46 3.20
CA ILE A 140 7.15 -35.51 3.18
C ILE A 140 7.68 -36.49 2.12
N SER A 141 7.02 -37.67 1.98
CA SER A 141 7.40 -38.65 0.97
C SER A 141 7.35 -38.12 -0.46
N TYR A 142 6.38 -37.24 -0.73
CA TYR A 142 6.30 -36.59 -2.04
C TYR A 142 7.41 -35.52 -2.22
N PHE A 143 7.74 -34.78 -1.18
CA PHE A 143 8.90 -33.89 -1.22
C PHE A 143 10.19 -34.66 -1.54
N GLN A 144 10.38 -35.81 -0.90
CA GLN A 144 11.53 -36.68 -1.20
C GLN A 144 11.51 -37.14 -2.67
N GLU A 145 10.36 -37.50 -3.20
CA GLU A 145 10.23 -37.87 -4.61
C GLU A 145 10.55 -36.68 -5.53
N LEU A 146 10.05 -35.47 -5.23
CA LEU A 146 10.33 -34.27 -6.01
C LEU A 146 11.83 -33.99 -6.08
N VAL A 147 12.54 -34.06 -4.95
CA VAL A 147 14.00 -33.85 -4.91
C VAL A 147 14.75 -34.95 -5.68
N ASN A 148 14.40 -36.21 -5.44
CA ASN A 148 15.11 -37.35 -6.07
C ASN A 148 14.89 -37.43 -7.59
N LYS A 149 13.76 -36.92 -8.11
CA LYS A 149 13.47 -36.89 -9.56
C LYS A 149 13.79 -35.55 -10.22
N THR A 150 14.43 -34.63 -9.51
CA THR A 150 15.02 -33.43 -10.07
C THR A 150 16.48 -33.61 -10.32
N PRO A 151 17.01 -33.33 -11.54
CA PRO A 151 18.44 -33.46 -11.82
C PRO A 151 19.30 -32.65 -10.86
N ALA A 152 20.42 -33.27 -10.40
CA ALA A 152 21.29 -32.67 -9.37
C ALA A 152 21.89 -31.32 -9.79
N ASP A 153 22.15 -31.14 -11.09
CA ASP A 153 22.67 -29.90 -11.68
C ASP A 153 21.66 -28.70 -11.66
N LYS A 154 20.42 -28.96 -11.28
CA LYS A 154 19.41 -27.90 -11.08
C LYS A 154 19.48 -27.24 -9.68
N PHE A 155 20.02 -27.98 -8.72
CA PHE A 155 20.19 -27.45 -7.37
C PHE A 155 21.52 -26.69 -7.24
N PRO A 156 21.60 -25.67 -6.38
CA PRO A 156 22.86 -25.05 -6.00
C PRO A 156 23.84 -26.08 -5.43
N GLU A 157 25.09 -26.07 -5.91
CA GLU A 157 26.13 -26.99 -5.48
C GLU A 157 26.36 -26.99 -3.95
N GLU A 158 26.18 -25.84 -3.33
CA GLU A 158 26.32 -25.62 -1.88
C GLU A 158 25.33 -26.45 -1.03
N LEU A 159 24.22 -26.89 -1.61
CA LEU A 159 23.21 -27.71 -0.93
C LEU A 159 23.59 -29.20 -0.91
N GLY A 160 24.59 -29.63 -1.72
CA GLY A 160 25.05 -30.98 -1.82
C GLY A 160 24.11 -31.94 -2.55
N GLU A 161 24.19 -33.22 -2.22
CA GLU A 161 23.34 -34.24 -2.85
C GLU A 161 21.89 -34.24 -2.35
N ALA A 162 21.01 -34.95 -3.07
CA ALA A 162 19.60 -35.07 -2.76
C ALA A 162 19.30 -35.43 -1.30
N SER A 163 20.07 -36.31 -0.70
CA SER A 163 19.93 -36.70 0.72
C SER A 163 20.24 -35.55 1.68
N ALA A 164 21.20 -34.69 1.36
CA ALA A 164 21.53 -33.51 2.16
C ALA A 164 20.42 -32.45 2.03
N ILE A 165 19.92 -32.20 0.81
CA ILE A 165 18.79 -31.30 0.54
C ILE A 165 17.56 -31.74 1.33
N ILE A 166 17.19 -33.03 1.29
CA ILE A 166 16.05 -33.57 2.03
C ILE A 166 16.23 -33.39 3.53
N SER A 167 17.40 -33.72 4.07
CA SER A 167 17.72 -33.63 5.50
C SER A 167 17.66 -32.17 5.99
N PHE A 168 18.11 -31.23 5.18
CA PHE A 168 18.10 -29.81 5.48
C PHE A 168 16.68 -29.21 5.40
N ALA A 169 15.97 -29.42 4.28
CA ALA A 169 14.73 -28.72 3.99
C ALA A 169 13.51 -29.32 4.73
N THR A 170 13.49 -30.64 5.00
CA THR A 170 12.32 -31.28 5.62
C THR A 170 11.93 -30.66 6.97
N PRO A 171 12.81 -30.51 7.97
CA PRO A 171 12.42 -29.91 9.25
C PRO A 171 12.01 -28.44 9.08
N ILE A 172 12.67 -27.69 8.21
CA ILE A 172 12.37 -26.27 7.96
C ILE A 172 10.98 -26.12 7.35
N MET A 173 10.59 -26.95 6.41
CA MET A 173 9.31 -26.83 5.69
C MET A 173 8.15 -27.46 6.46
N PHE A 174 8.32 -28.60 7.11
CA PHE A 174 7.24 -29.44 7.61
C PHE A 174 7.05 -29.43 9.14
N ASP A 175 8.07 -29.08 9.92
CA ASP A 175 7.91 -29.01 11.38
C ASP A 175 7.30 -27.65 11.79
N PRO A 176 6.08 -27.63 12.32
CA PRO A 176 5.40 -26.37 12.69
C PRO A 176 6.08 -25.64 13.86
N THR A 177 6.95 -26.29 14.61
CA THR A 177 7.63 -25.71 15.79
C THR A 177 8.93 -24.99 15.44
N ILE A 178 9.57 -25.36 14.32
CA ILE A 178 10.78 -24.70 13.84
C ILE A 178 10.43 -23.43 13.09
N ALA A 179 10.94 -22.28 13.54
CA ALA A 179 10.63 -20.98 12.94
C ALA A 179 9.12 -20.77 12.77
N ALA A 180 8.35 -20.99 13.83
CA ALA A 180 6.88 -21.01 13.81
C ALA A 180 6.26 -19.67 13.38
N LYS A 181 6.91 -18.54 13.73
CA LYS A 181 6.46 -17.19 13.42
C LYS A 181 7.63 -16.31 12.97
N ARG A 182 7.43 -15.47 11.96
CA ARG A 182 8.46 -14.57 11.45
C ARG A 182 8.80 -13.49 12.46
N VAL A 183 7.79 -12.76 12.93
CA VAL A 183 7.94 -11.66 13.88
C VAL A 183 7.00 -11.89 15.06
N ASN A 184 7.55 -11.99 16.27
CA ASN A 184 6.79 -12.11 17.49
C ASN A 184 6.90 -10.80 18.27
N LYS A 185 5.78 -10.09 18.46
CA LYS A 185 5.70 -8.81 19.20
C LYS A 185 4.97 -8.94 20.52
N ASP A 186 4.26 -10.05 20.72
CA ASP A 186 3.51 -10.30 21.93
C ASP A 186 4.36 -11.11 22.88
N LYS A 187 4.44 -10.66 24.13
CA LYS A 187 5.04 -11.48 25.19
C LYS A 187 4.23 -12.77 25.31
N ALA A 188 4.91 -13.90 25.36
CA ALA A 188 4.26 -15.19 25.57
C ALA A 188 3.37 -15.11 26.83
N THR A 189 2.10 -15.50 26.65
CA THR A 189 1.15 -15.58 27.78
C THR A 189 1.35 -16.86 28.57
N ASP A 190 2.09 -17.84 28.02
CA ASP A 190 2.46 -19.08 28.68
C ASP A 190 3.80 -18.88 29.46
N VAL A 191 3.74 -19.08 30.77
CA VAL A 191 4.92 -18.97 31.66
C VAL A 191 6.01 -20.03 31.37
N ASN A 192 5.74 -21.02 30.54
CA ASN A 192 6.67 -22.07 30.15
C ASN A 192 7.35 -21.82 28.79
N GLU A 193 6.96 -20.77 28.05
CA GLU A 193 7.62 -20.38 26.81
C GLU A 193 8.72 -19.34 27.09
N PRO A 194 9.83 -19.36 26.31
CA PRO A 194 10.84 -18.31 26.44
C PRO A 194 10.21 -16.95 26.13
N ASN A 195 10.24 -16.08 27.14
CA ASN A 195 9.64 -14.74 27.07
C ASN A 195 10.53 -13.74 26.33
N ASP A 196 11.32 -14.24 25.36
CA ASP A 196 12.26 -13.48 24.55
C ASP A 196 11.72 -13.34 23.13
N LEU A 197 11.40 -12.10 22.73
CA LEU A 197 10.81 -11.81 21.42
C LEU A 197 11.78 -12.14 20.26
N LEU A 198 13.07 -12.00 20.47
CA LEU A 198 14.08 -12.27 19.44
C LEU A 198 14.24 -13.75 19.20
N LEU A 199 14.37 -14.53 20.28
CA LEU A 199 14.52 -16.01 20.19
C LEU A 199 13.22 -16.68 19.68
N ALA A 200 12.06 -16.04 19.91
CA ALA A 200 10.76 -16.54 19.42
C ALA A 200 10.45 -16.11 17.97
N SER A 201 11.28 -15.27 17.35
CA SER A 201 11.08 -14.75 15.98
C SER A 201 12.09 -15.38 15.01
N ALA A 202 11.60 -15.73 13.81
CA ALA A 202 12.45 -16.31 12.77
C ALA A 202 13.22 -15.25 11.95
N THR A 203 12.87 -13.97 12.08
CA THR A 203 13.52 -12.89 11.35
C THR A 203 15.02 -12.85 11.58
N ASN A 204 15.81 -12.65 10.51
CA ASN A 204 17.28 -12.71 10.52
C ASN A 204 17.92 -11.35 10.85
N PHE A 205 17.25 -10.52 11.65
CA PHE A 205 17.79 -9.25 12.12
C PHE A 205 18.72 -9.40 13.32
N TYR A 206 18.57 -10.51 14.06
CA TYR A 206 19.35 -10.86 15.23
C TYR A 206 19.82 -12.31 15.14
N LYS A 207 21.09 -12.56 15.43
CA LYS A 207 21.67 -13.90 15.37
C LYS A 207 22.37 -14.24 16.67
N ASP A 208 21.86 -15.27 17.36
CA ASP A 208 22.39 -15.74 18.65
C ASP A 208 22.43 -14.65 19.75
N VAL A 209 21.49 -13.69 19.69
CA VAL A 209 21.36 -12.55 20.61
C VAL A 209 20.01 -12.59 21.27
N THR A 210 19.96 -12.46 22.58
CA THR A 210 18.71 -12.31 23.35
C THR A 210 18.18 -10.89 23.30
N GLN A 211 16.90 -10.71 23.63
CA GLN A 211 16.28 -9.40 23.71
C GLN A 211 17.02 -8.47 24.69
N ASP A 212 17.36 -8.97 25.87
CA ASP A 212 18.09 -8.19 26.90
C ASP A 212 19.48 -7.79 26.40
N GLU A 213 20.21 -8.69 25.74
CA GLU A 213 21.51 -8.38 25.17
C GLU A 213 21.43 -7.31 24.07
N ALA A 214 20.44 -7.39 23.20
CA ALA A 214 20.20 -6.40 22.15
C ALA A 214 19.85 -5.03 22.75
N GLN A 215 18.97 -5.00 23.74
CA GLN A 215 18.58 -3.76 24.43
C GLN A 215 19.78 -3.11 25.10
N HIS A 216 20.56 -3.85 25.89
CA HIS A 216 21.76 -3.34 26.55
C HIS A 216 22.80 -2.80 25.55
N PHE A 217 22.99 -3.50 24.41
CA PHE A 217 23.92 -3.06 23.38
C PHE A 217 23.53 -1.68 22.82
N TYR A 218 22.26 -1.48 22.45
CA TYR A 218 21.81 -0.24 21.86
C TYR A 218 21.65 0.88 22.89
N ASP A 219 21.29 0.58 24.14
CA ASP A 219 21.26 1.58 25.21
C ASP A 219 22.68 2.11 25.51
N ALA A 220 23.67 1.23 25.62
CA ALA A 220 25.06 1.62 25.80
C ALA A 220 25.61 2.44 24.62
N LEU A 221 25.20 2.10 23.38
CA LEU A 221 25.55 2.87 22.19
C LEU A 221 24.94 4.27 22.26
N GLN A 222 23.65 4.39 22.55
CA GLN A 222 22.94 5.67 22.67
C GLN A 222 23.55 6.54 23.78
N ASP A 223 23.88 5.97 24.93
CA ASP A 223 24.54 6.68 26.03
C ASP A 223 25.90 7.22 25.62
N SER A 224 26.65 6.50 24.79
CA SER A 224 27.98 6.88 24.31
C SER A 224 27.95 8.06 23.33
N VAL A 225 26.88 8.22 22.56
CA VAL A 225 26.73 9.25 21.52
C VAL A 225 25.84 10.43 21.94
N GLY A 226 25.20 10.32 23.09
CA GLY A 226 24.40 11.41 23.69
C GLY A 226 23.14 11.73 22.86
N ASN A 227 22.99 13.02 22.46
CA ASN A 227 21.80 13.51 21.75
C ASN A 227 21.87 13.29 20.23
N ASP A 228 22.64 12.34 19.75
CA ASP A 228 22.64 11.98 18.34
C ASP A 228 21.27 11.38 17.95
N ARG A 229 20.76 11.78 16.77
CA ARG A 229 19.42 11.41 16.29
C ARG A 229 19.47 10.31 15.24
N LEU A 230 20.52 9.50 15.24
CA LEU A 230 20.67 8.40 14.28
C LEU A 230 19.80 7.20 14.68
N ALA A 231 19.23 6.54 13.70
CA ALA A 231 18.45 5.32 13.89
C ALA A 231 19.39 4.10 13.98
N TYR A 232 20.19 4.02 15.04
CA TYR A 232 21.17 2.96 15.23
C TYR A 232 20.55 1.56 15.12
N GLY A 233 21.17 0.73 14.30
CA GLY A 233 20.72 -0.64 14.04
C GLY A 233 19.82 -0.80 12.81
N MET A 234 19.31 0.29 12.21
CA MET A 234 18.36 0.20 11.10
C MET A 234 18.90 -0.57 9.88
N ASN A 235 20.20 -0.49 9.61
CA ASN A 235 20.88 -1.09 8.46
C ASN A 235 21.93 -2.12 8.85
N SER A 236 21.66 -2.93 9.87
CA SER A 236 22.59 -3.94 10.35
C SER A 236 21.88 -5.18 10.90
N GLN A 237 22.57 -6.32 10.85
CA GLN A 237 22.26 -7.49 11.68
C GLN A 237 23.05 -7.40 12.97
N LEU A 238 22.41 -7.57 14.13
CA LEU A 238 23.10 -7.74 15.40
C LEU A 238 23.37 -9.21 15.64
N CYS A 239 24.62 -9.59 15.84
CA CYS A 239 24.99 -10.98 16.04
C CYS A 239 25.99 -11.17 17.18
N LYS A 240 26.01 -12.39 17.75
CA LYS A 240 27.02 -12.80 18.72
C LYS A 240 28.04 -13.70 18.03
N GLN A 241 29.28 -13.25 18.01
CA GLN A 241 30.41 -14.01 17.44
C GLN A 241 31.54 -14.09 18.48
N ASP A 242 32.02 -15.29 18.79
CA ASP A 242 33.04 -15.54 19.80
C ASP A 242 32.73 -14.87 21.16
N GLY A 243 31.45 -14.89 21.56
CA GLY A 243 30.97 -14.30 22.80
C GLY A 243 30.88 -12.77 22.80
N LYS A 244 31.16 -12.11 21.68
CA LYS A 244 31.02 -10.66 21.51
C LYS A 244 29.82 -10.33 20.66
N ILE A 245 29.09 -9.30 21.07
CA ILE A 245 27.98 -8.75 20.28
C ILE A 245 28.53 -7.67 19.34
N LEU A 246 28.18 -7.76 18.07
CA LEU A 246 28.63 -6.86 17.02
C LEU A 246 27.55 -6.65 15.96
N GLU A 247 27.62 -5.54 15.25
CA GLU A 247 26.78 -5.26 14.08
C GLU A 247 27.50 -5.67 12.79
N ARG A 248 26.76 -6.40 11.96
CA ARG A 248 27.12 -6.66 10.56
C ARG A 248 26.35 -5.67 9.70
N VAL A 249 27.00 -4.57 9.33
CA VAL A 249 26.37 -3.47 8.58
C VAL A 249 26.07 -3.91 7.14
N TRP A 250 24.89 -3.54 6.66
CA TRP A 250 24.44 -3.80 5.28
C TRP A 250 24.93 -2.69 4.36
N LYS A 251 26.02 -2.98 3.65
CA LYS A 251 26.72 -2.02 2.79
C LYS A 251 27.60 -2.75 1.78
N VAL A 252 28.20 -2.01 0.85
CA VAL A 252 29.32 -2.51 0.01
C VAL A 252 30.46 -2.96 0.92
N ASP A 253 31.06 -4.10 0.61
CA ASP A 253 32.09 -4.77 1.42
C ASP A 253 31.61 -5.19 2.83
N GLY A 254 30.30 -5.24 3.04
CA GLY A 254 29.64 -5.70 4.25
C GLY A 254 28.67 -6.85 3.99
N MET A 255 27.73 -7.08 4.92
CA MET A 255 26.64 -8.02 4.70
C MET A 255 25.76 -7.53 3.52
N TYR A 256 25.33 -8.45 2.66
CA TYR A 256 24.55 -8.19 1.42
C TYR A 256 25.31 -7.47 0.31
N SER A 257 26.67 -7.36 0.38
CA SER A 257 27.48 -6.66 -0.61
C SER A 257 27.15 -7.00 -2.07
N PRO A 258 27.01 -8.28 -2.48
CA PRO A 258 26.75 -8.60 -3.90
C PRO A 258 25.48 -7.97 -4.45
N ALA A 259 24.41 -7.89 -3.66
CA ALA A 259 23.16 -7.23 -4.05
C ALA A 259 23.30 -5.71 -4.02
N ILE A 260 23.91 -5.17 -2.96
CA ILE A 260 24.12 -3.72 -2.78
C ILE A 260 25.02 -3.14 -3.88
N GLU A 261 26.07 -3.84 -4.28
CA GLU A 261 26.92 -3.43 -5.41
C GLU A 261 26.13 -3.32 -6.73
N LYS A 262 25.18 -4.23 -6.97
CA LYS A 262 24.29 -4.14 -8.14
C LYS A 262 23.29 -2.99 -8.03
N ILE A 263 22.77 -2.72 -6.83
CA ILE A 263 21.93 -1.53 -6.58
C ILE A 263 22.75 -0.27 -6.91
N VAL A 264 23.96 -0.15 -6.37
CA VAL A 264 24.85 0.99 -6.63
C VAL A 264 25.15 1.14 -8.12
N TYR A 265 25.47 0.05 -8.81
CA TYR A 265 25.70 0.06 -10.26
C TYR A 265 24.54 0.67 -11.05
N TRP A 266 23.30 0.33 -10.72
CA TRP A 266 22.14 0.87 -11.39
C TRP A 266 21.83 2.31 -10.96
N LEU A 267 22.06 2.65 -9.69
CA LEU A 267 21.93 4.04 -9.22
C LEU A 267 22.96 4.97 -9.87
N GLU A 268 24.18 4.53 -10.15
CA GLU A 268 25.18 5.31 -10.90
C GLU A 268 24.77 5.58 -12.36
N LYS A 269 23.97 4.69 -12.95
CA LYS A 269 23.36 4.93 -14.27
C LYS A 269 22.19 5.93 -14.15
N ALA A 270 21.35 5.78 -13.13
CA ALA A 270 20.22 6.66 -12.85
C ALA A 270 20.70 8.10 -12.56
N GLU A 271 21.80 8.27 -11.82
CA GLU A 271 22.40 9.60 -11.53
C GLU A 271 22.70 10.40 -12.80
N LYS A 272 23.15 9.73 -13.87
CA LYS A 272 23.53 10.38 -15.14
C LYS A 272 22.35 10.89 -15.95
N VAL A 273 21.15 10.36 -15.69
CA VAL A 273 19.91 10.72 -16.38
C VAL A 273 18.87 11.33 -15.45
N ALA A 274 19.28 11.76 -14.26
CA ALA A 274 18.42 12.44 -13.31
C ALA A 274 17.83 13.73 -13.92
N GLU A 275 16.59 14.06 -13.57
CA GLU A 275 15.86 15.20 -14.16
C GLU A 275 16.34 16.56 -13.65
N THR A 276 16.86 16.59 -12.40
CA THR A 276 17.24 17.82 -11.71
C THR A 276 18.56 17.65 -10.95
N GLU A 277 19.24 18.74 -10.65
CA GLU A 277 20.43 18.72 -9.77
C GLU A 277 20.09 18.22 -8.37
N ALA A 278 18.89 18.53 -7.88
CA ALA A 278 18.41 18.04 -6.58
C ALA A 278 18.25 16.51 -6.60
N GLN A 279 17.68 15.94 -7.66
CA GLN A 279 17.55 14.50 -7.81
C GLN A 279 18.91 13.81 -7.99
N THR A 280 19.82 14.42 -8.74
CA THR A 280 21.21 13.95 -8.86
C THR A 280 21.88 13.87 -7.48
N ALA A 281 21.71 14.90 -6.65
CA ALA A 281 22.24 14.91 -5.29
C ALA A 281 21.58 13.85 -4.38
N THR A 282 20.28 13.65 -4.52
CA THR A 282 19.53 12.59 -3.81
C THR A 282 20.11 11.21 -4.13
N ILE A 283 20.27 10.88 -5.42
CA ILE A 283 20.81 9.58 -5.86
C ILE A 283 22.25 9.42 -5.38
N ARG A 284 23.07 10.46 -5.48
CA ARG A 284 24.47 10.46 -5.01
C ARG A 284 24.59 10.22 -3.51
N ASN A 285 23.73 10.84 -2.70
CA ASN A 285 23.72 10.62 -1.25
C ASN A 285 23.31 9.16 -0.91
N LEU A 286 22.35 8.60 -1.64
CA LEU A 286 21.97 7.19 -1.49
C LEU A 286 23.12 6.24 -1.86
N ILE A 287 23.83 6.50 -2.96
CA ILE A 287 25.02 5.73 -3.34
C ILE A 287 26.09 5.82 -2.24
N ARG A 288 26.31 7.00 -1.68
CA ARG A 288 27.25 7.21 -0.57
C ARG A 288 26.86 6.36 0.65
N PHE A 289 25.57 6.39 1.04
CA PHE A 289 25.05 5.57 2.12
C PHE A 289 25.28 4.07 1.88
N TYR A 290 24.98 3.55 0.70
CA TYR A 290 25.20 2.13 0.41
C TYR A 290 26.70 1.73 0.44
N ARG A 291 27.59 2.66 0.13
CA ARG A 291 29.03 2.42 0.22
C ARG A 291 29.58 2.51 1.64
N SER A 292 29.17 3.52 2.39
CA SER A 292 29.67 3.75 3.75
C SER A 292 28.96 2.93 4.82
N GLY A 293 27.64 2.74 4.68
CA GLY A 293 26.77 2.24 5.72
C GLY A 293 26.54 3.25 6.86
N ASP A 294 26.97 4.49 6.69
CA ASP A 294 26.88 5.55 7.70
C ASP A 294 25.46 6.15 7.71
N LEU A 295 24.86 6.20 8.90
CA LEU A 295 23.51 6.71 9.09
C LEU A 295 23.39 8.24 8.90
N HIS A 296 24.49 8.98 9.00
CA HIS A 296 24.50 10.39 8.60
C HIS A 296 24.28 10.53 7.09
N ASP A 297 24.89 9.67 6.29
CA ASP A 297 24.69 9.64 4.84
C ASP A 297 23.24 9.29 4.48
N PHE A 298 22.60 8.41 5.27
CA PHE A 298 21.17 8.10 5.10
C PHE A 298 20.27 9.31 5.45
N ASN A 299 20.58 10.01 6.54
CA ASN A 299 19.84 11.23 6.90
C ASN A 299 20.01 12.32 5.82
N ASP A 300 21.23 12.49 5.28
CA ASP A 300 21.48 13.41 4.17
C ASP A 300 20.67 13.03 2.91
N TYR A 301 20.58 11.73 2.62
CA TYR A 301 19.71 11.24 1.55
C TYR A 301 18.25 11.61 1.82
N CYS A 302 17.72 11.32 3.00
CA CYS A 302 16.34 11.63 3.37
C CYS A 302 16.03 13.12 3.27
N VAL A 303 16.90 13.98 3.79
CA VAL A 303 16.74 15.45 3.72
C VAL A 303 16.72 15.94 2.28
N GLN A 304 17.64 15.44 1.45
CA GLN A 304 17.70 15.84 0.04
C GLN A 304 16.50 15.31 -0.74
N TRP A 305 16.07 14.07 -0.47
CA TRP A 305 14.90 13.46 -1.08
C TRP A 305 13.62 14.26 -0.78
N VAL A 306 13.39 14.68 0.47
CA VAL A 306 12.23 15.52 0.85
C VAL A 306 12.25 16.86 0.11
N LYS A 307 13.42 17.46 -0.08
CA LYS A 307 13.60 18.76 -0.78
C LYS A 307 13.41 18.67 -2.28
N ASP A 308 13.62 17.50 -2.87
CA ASP A 308 13.41 17.28 -4.30
C ASP A 308 11.93 17.17 -4.62
N THR A 309 11.30 18.31 -4.92
CA THR A 309 9.88 18.41 -5.27
C THR A 309 9.63 18.67 -6.74
N ALA A 310 10.67 18.97 -7.53
CA ALA A 310 10.56 19.37 -8.92
C ALA A 310 10.53 18.18 -9.89
N ALA A 311 11.31 17.13 -9.62
CA ALA A 311 11.37 15.94 -10.46
C ALA A 311 9.98 15.30 -10.63
N LYS A 312 9.68 14.80 -11.85
CA LYS A 312 8.46 14.07 -12.15
C LYS A 312 8.57 12.61 -11.70
N VAL A 313 9.72 11.97 -11.99
CA VAL A 313 10.04 10.62 -11.52
C VAL A 313 10.57 10.71 -10.09
N ASP A 314 10.11 9.80 -9.23
CA ASP A 314 10.58 9.70 -7.84
C ASP A 314 10.77 8.23 -7.45
N PHE A 315 11.43 7.99 -6.33
CA PHE A 315 11.71 6.64 -5.89
C PHE A 315 11.92 6.56 -4.39
N VAL A 316 11.66 5.38 -3.84
CA VAL A 316 12.12 4.93 -2.52
C VAL A 316 13.08 3.77 -2.75
N ASN A 317 14.21 3.74 -2.06
CA ASN A 317 15.17 2.65 -2.15
C ASN A 317 16.05 2.68 -0.89
N GLY A 318 15.98 1.62 -0.08
CA GLY A 318 16.74 1.57 1.16
C GLY A 318 16.18 0.60 2.19
N PHE A 319 16.69 0.73 3.40
CA PHE A 319 16.18 0.06 4.59
C PHE A 319 15.17 1.02 5.25
N ILE A 320 13.88 0.74 5.14
CA ILE A 320 12.83 1.76 5.35
C ILE A 320 11.89 1.39 6.51
N GLU A 321 11.25 0.22 6.48
CA GLU A 321 10.16 -0.14 7.40
C GLU A 321 10.64 -1.04 8.54
N ASP A 322 10.31 -0.66 9.78
CA ASP A 322 10.77 -1.33 11.00
C ASP A 322 9.75 -2.30 11.62
N TYR A 323 8.56 -2.38 11.08
CA TYR A 323 7.51 -3.28 11.61
C TYR A 323 7.85 -4.78 11.48
N GLY A 324 8.81 -5.15 10.63
CA GLY A 324 9.38 -6.50 10.54
C GLY A 324 10.35 -6.86 11.67
N ASP A 325 10.72 -5.92 12.52
CA ASP A 325 11.57 -6.15 13.68
C ASP A 325 10.77 -6.28 14.98
N PRO A 326 10.95 -7.33 15.79
CA PRO A 326 10.33 -7.45 17.11
C PRO A 326 10.56 -6.25 18.03
N LEU A 327 11.69 -5.56 17.90
CA LEU A 327 12.06 -4.38 18.70
C LEU A 327 11.79 -3.04 17.99
N GLY A 328 11.32 -3.06 16.74
CA GLY A 328 11.03 -1.85 15.95
C GLY A 328 12.27 -0.98 15.69
N ARG A 329 13.43 -1.58 15.48
CA ARG A 329 14.71 -0.89 15.32
C ARG A 329 15.36 -1.11 13.96
N LYS A 330 15.30 -2.34 13.46
CA LYS A 330 15.92 -2.75 12.20
C LYS A 330 14.92 -2.63 11.06
N CYS A 331 15.41 -2.17 9.90
CA CYS A 331 14.52 -1.88 8.79
C CYS A 331 14.63 -2.91 7.66
N SER A 332 13.49 -3.34 7.14
CA SER A 332 13.41 -4.16 5.94
C SER A 332 13.79 -3.35 4.70
N TRP A 333 14.38 -4.04 3.72
CA TRP A 333 14.74 -3.43 2.45
C TRP A 333 13.51 -3.24 1.55
N GLU A 334 13.38 -2.04 1.01
CA GLU A 334 12.24 -1.62 0.18
C GLU A 334 12.69 -0.84 -1.05
N GLY A 335 11.97 -1.03 -2.15
CA GLY A 335 12.15 -0.28 -3.38
C GLY A 335 10.82 0.02 -4.06
N LEU A 336 10.58 1.29 -4.39
CA LEU A 336 9.43 1.75 -5.16
C LEU A 336 9.90 2.77 -6.18
N VAL A 337 9.56 2.56 -7.45
CA VAL A 337 9.77 3.56 -8.51
C VAL A 337 8.42 4.07 -8.97
N ASN A 338 8.29 5.37 -9.09
CA ASN A 338 7.02 6.02 -9.41
C ASN A 338 7.23 7.31 -10.19
N PHE A 339 6.16 7.85 -10.71
CA PHE A 339 6.12 9.22 -11.20
C PHE A 339 4.79 9.90 -10.87
N LYS A 340 4.82 11.23 -10.81
CA LYS A 340 3.65 12.04 -10.47
C LYS A 340 2.53 11.85 -11.48
N ASP A 341 1.34 11.55 -11.00
CA ASP A 341 0.11 11.69 -11.77
C ASP A 341 -0.24 13.18 -11.85
N LEU A 342 0.04 13.78 -13.00
CA LEU A 342 -0.14 15.22 -13.18
C LEU A 342 -1.62 15.64 -13.19
N ALA A 343 -2.51 14.76 -13.67
CA ALA A 343 -3.94 15.05 -13.70
C ALA A 343 -4.55 15.00 -12.29
N ALA A 344 -4.26 13.95 -11.53
CA ALA A 344 -4.72 13.80 -10.16
C ALA A 344 -4.07 14.86 -9.24
N THR A 345 -2.77 15.13 -9.38
CA THR A 345 -2.08 16.19 -8.62
C THR A 345 -2.73 17.56 -8.88
N ARG A 346 -3.03 17.87 -10.16
CA ARG A 346 -3.72 19.12 -10.49
C ARG A 346 -5.11 19.19 -9.86
N ARG A 347 -5.84 18.09 -9.78
CA ARG A 347 -7.14 18.02 -9.10
C ARG A 347 -7.02 18.37 -7.61
N THR A 348 -6.06 17.78 -6.90
CA THR A 348 -5.81 18.10 -5.48
C THR A 348 -5.31 19.54 -5.27
N GLU A 349 -4.49 20.07 -6.19
CA GLU A 349 -4.06 21.47 -6.16
C GLU A 349 -5.25 22.44 -6.30
N ILE A 350 -6.18 22.16 -7.24
CA ILE A 350 -7.39 22.98 -7.41
C ILE A 350 -8.26 22.93 -6.16
N ILE A 351 -8.46 21.75 -5.57
CA ILE A 351 -9.22 21.58 -4.32
C ILE A 351 -8.57 22.40 -3.20
N SER A 352 -7.27 22.23 -3.00
CA SER A 352 -6.51 22.91 -1.95
C SER A 352 -6.49 24.44 -2.12
N ALA A 353 -6.37 24.92 -3.34
CA ALA A 353 -6.42 26.36 -3.65
C ALA A 353 -7.78 26.99 -3.33
N ASN A 354 -8.85 26.19 -3.29
CA ASN A 354 -10.20 26.62 -2.94
C ASN A 354 -10.60 26.28 -1.48
N ALA A 355 -9.65 25.84 -0.64
CA ALA A 355 -9.94 25.40 0.73
C ALA A 355 -10.69 26.44 1.57
N ALA A 356 -10.38 27.72 1.41
CA ALA A 356 -11.09 28.80 2.09
C ALA A 356 -12.57 28.89 1.69
N TRP A 357 -12.89 28.69 0.41
CA TRP A 357 -14.26 28.66 -0.07
C TRP A 357 -15.05 27.49 0.53
N PHE A 358 -14.46 26.30 0.55
CA PHE A 358 -15.08 25.11 1.15
C PHE A 358 -15.33 25.28 2.65
N GLU A 359 -14.38 25.85 3.37
CA GLU A 359 -14.55 26.13 4.81
C GLU A 359 -15.68 27.11 5.06
N GLU A 360 -15.71 28.23 4.28
CA GLU A 360 -16.72 29.26 4.40
C GLU A 360 -18.15 28.74 4.14
N HIS A 361 -18.30 27.86 3.13
CA HIS A 361 -19.59 27.30 2.71
C HIS A 361 -19.92 25.98 3.41
N SER A 362 -19.07 25.52 4.33
CA SER A 362 -19.33 24.28 5.05
C SER A 362 -20.55 24.42 5.99
N PRO A 363 -21.28 23.32 6.26
CA PRO A 363 -22.46 23.35 7.12
C PRO A 363 -22.14 23.49 8.60
N ILE A 364 -20.85 23.58 8.98
CA ILE A 364 -20.42 23.70 10.39
C ILE A 364 -20.76 25.11 10.93
N ASP A 365 -20.87 25.22 12.27
CA ASP A 365 -21.18 26.49 12.90
C ASP A 365 -20.07 27.52 12.70
N GLU A 366 -20.43 28.77 12.44
CA GLU A 366 -19.50 29.88 12.19
C GLU A 366 -18.43 30.05 13.27
N ALA A 367 -18.78 29.77 14.53
CA ALA A 367 -17.84 29.81 15.66
C ALA A 367 -16.68 28.85 15.48
N PHE A 368 -16.86 27.75 14.76
CA PHE A 368 -15.88 26.66 14.57
C PHE A 368 -15.23 26.66 13.20
N LYS A 369 -15.56 27.58 12.29
CA LYS A 369 -14.88 27.76 11.01
C LYS A 369 -13.50 28.39 11.20
N ARG A 370 -12.53 27.94 10.42
CA ARG A 370 -11.20 28.55 10.35
C ARG A 370 -11.24 29.83 9.53
N LYS A 371 -10.56 30.87 9.97
CA LYS A 371 -10.39 32.11 9.19
C LYS A 371 -9.34 31.97 8.08
N GLU A 372 -8.31 31.17 8.35
CA GLU A 372 -7.24 30.87 7.41
C GLU A 372 -7.15 29.35 7.26
N VAL A 373 -7.49 28.86 6.08
CA VAL A 373 -7.36 27.45 5.73
C VAL A 373 -6.20 27.31 4.76
N LYS A 374 -5.21 26.54 5.14
CA LYS A 374 -4.15 26.08 4.21
C LYS A 374 -4.55 24.68 3.76
N GLY A 375 -4.92 24.54 2.50
CA GLY A 375 -5.14 23.23 1.92
C GLY A 375 -3.85 22.40 1.96
N ILE A 376 -3.99 21.12 2.26
CA ILE A 376 -2.91 20.15 2.17
C ILE A 376 -2.91 19.61 0.74
N THR A 377 -1.78 19.66 0.05
CA THR A 377 -1.63 19.01 -1.25
C THR A 377 -1.15 17.58 -1.05
N ALA A 378 -2.03 16.62 -1.22
CA ALA A 378 -1.62 15.22 -1.39
C ALA A 378 -1.01 15.07 -2.79
N LYS A 379 0.16 14.43 -2.87
CA LYS A 379 0.76 14.09 -4.16
C LYS A 379 0.23 12.72 -4.58
N VAL A 380 -0.29 12.66 -5.78
CA VAL A 380 -0.75 11.41 -6.39
C VAL A 380 0.32 10.90 -7.35
N ILE A 381 0.64 9.63 -7.24
CA ILE A 381 1.70 8.99 -8.05
C ILE A 381 1.18 7.73 -8.73
N ASN A 382 1.86 7.35 -9.81
CA ASN A 382 1.71 6.06 -10.46
C ASN A 382 2.97 5.22 -10.20
N ALA A 383 2.80 4.04 -9.60
CA ALA A 383 3.87 3.07 -9.43
C ALA A 383 4.33 2.53 -10.78
N VAL A 384 5.64 2.43 -10.96
CA VAL A 384 6.31 1.83 -12.13
C VAL A 384 6.82 0.44 -11.78
N THR A 385 7.51 0.31 -10.64
CA THR A 385 8.08 -0.96 -10.17
C THR A 385 8.02 -1.03 -8.67
N LEU A 386 7.60 -2.16 -8.16
CA LEU A 386 7.56 -2.52 -6.75
C LEU A 386 8.71 -3.49 -6.46
N GLY A 387 9.41 -3.32 -5.33
CA GLY A 387 10.52 -4.18 -4.95
C GLY A 387 10.66 -4.31 -3.43
N GLY A 388 11.33 -5.36 -2.97
CA GLY A 388 11.51 -5.63 -1.56
C GLY A 388 10.17 -5.72 -0.80
N ASP A 389 10.04 -5.00 0.29
CA ASP A 389 8.85 -5.03 1.16
C ASP A 389 7.58 -4.48 0.49
N CYS A 390 7.73 -3.68 -0.58
CA CYS A 390 6.62 -3.26 -1.43
C CYS A 390 6.16 -4.31 -2.46
N TYR A 391 6.73 -5.53 -2.49
CA TYR A 391 6.43 -6.52 -3.51
C TYR A 391 6.38 -7.94 -2.95
N PRO A 392 5.39 -8.77 -3.32
CA PRO A 392 4.21 -8.52 -4.19
C PRO A 392 3.11 -7.66 -3.55
N THR A 393 3.03 -7.57 -2.21
CA THR A 393 2.08 -6.68 -1.53
C THR A 393 2.64 -5.27 -1.45
N THR A 394 1.77 -4.27 -1.60
CA THR A 394 2.19 -2.87 -1.53
C THR A 394 1.15 -2.04 -0.81
N PRO A 395 1.54 -0.97 -0.09
CA PRO A 395 0.60 0.00 0.45
C PRO A 395 -0.05 0.81 -0.68
N ILE A 396 -1.22 1.36 -0.42
CA ILE A 396 -1.91 2.30 -1.33
C ILE A 396 -1.45 3.74 -1.15
N GLY A 397 -0.68 4.00 -0.10
CA GLY A 397 -0.07 5.30 0.18
C GLY A 397 1.14 5.16 1.08
N ILE A 398 2.05 6.12 1.02
CA ILE A 398 3.26 6.17 1.85
C ILE A 398 3.47 7.58 2.39
N ASN A 399 4.08 7.67 3.58
CA ASN A 399 4.46 8.94 4.20
C ASN A 399 5.87 8.80 4.80
N LEU A 400 6.86 9.27 4.09
CA LEU A 400 8.28 9.11 4.43
C LEU A 400 9.02 10.48 4.51
N PRO A 401 10.14 10.55 5.23
CA PRO A 401 10.85 9.53 5.99
C PRO A 401 10.14 9.18 7.31
N ASN A 402 10.48 8.02 7.91
CA ASN A 402 9.88 7.56 9.16
C ASN A 402 10.39 8.31 10.39
N ALA A 403 11.58 8.93 10.34
CA ALA A 403 12.16 9.66 11.46
C ALA A 403 11.36 10.94 11.81
N ASN A 404 10.74 10.99 13.00
CA ASN A 404 9.90 12.10 13.45
C ASN A 404 10.61 13.46 13.44
N TRP A 405 11.90 13.51 13.81
CA TRP A 405 12.66 14.74 13.80
C TRP A 405 12.91 15.27 12.39
N LEU A 406 13.15 14.38 11.40
CA LEU A 406 13.29 14.78 10.00
C LEU A 406 11.97 15.37 9.48
N ARG A 407 10.85 14.73 9.81
CA ARG A 407 9.51 15.24 9.46
C ARG A 407 9.28 16.63 10.06
N ALA A 408 9.64 16.83 11.33
CA ALA A 408 9.46 18.11 12.02
C ALA A 408 10.32 19.23 11.45
N GLU A 409 11.57 18.96 11.07
CA GLU A 409 12.53 19.98 10.63
C GLU A 409 12.49 20.21 9.11
N TYR A 410 12.27 19.16 8.30
CA TYR A 410 12.38 19.23 6.84
C TYR A 410 11.08 18.87 6.12
N GLY A 411 10.09 18.31 6.82
CA GLY A 411 8.85 17.85 6.24
C GLY A 411 8.89 16.38 5.81
N SER A 412 7.84 15.96 5.11
CA SER A 412 7.70 14.61 4.57
C SER A 412 7.08 14.63 3.18
N LYS A 413 7.24 13.54 2.43
CA LYS A 413 6.46 13.27 1.23
C LYS A 413 5.34 12.29 1.59
N SER A 414 4.10 12.77 1.54
CA SER A 414 2.90 11.94 1.63
C SER A 414 2.34 11.78 0.22
N VAL A 415 2.14 10.54 -0.22
CA VAL A 415 1.68 10.24 -1.57
C VAL A 415 0.66 9.11 -1.56
N THR A 416 -0.31 9.18 -2.48
CA THR A 416 -1.27 8.10 -2.77
C THR A 416 -0.87 7.44 -4.10
N ILE A 417 -0.97 6.11 -4.16
CA ILE A 417 -0.56 5.32 -5.34
C ILE A 417 -1.79 4.96 -6.16
N GLU A 418 -2.12 5.82 -7.13
CA GLU A 418 -3.37 5.78 -7.89
C GLU A 418 -3.57 4.50 -8.70
N ASN A 419 -2.57 4.08 -9.46
CA ASN A 419 -2.70 2.89 -10.30
C ASN A 419 -2.79 1.58 -9.51
N ILE A 420 -2.30 1.55 -8.29
CA ILE A 420 -2.47 0.42 -7.37
C ILE A 420 -3.91 0.39 -6.85
N THR A 421 -4.45 1.52 -6.41
CA THR A 421 -5.86 1.64 -6.01
C THR A 421 -6.78 1.26 -7.16
N ARG A 422 -6.51 1.76 -8.38
CA ARG A 422 -7.25 1.40 -9.59
C ARG A 422 -7.24 -0.11 -9.88
N ALA A 423 -6.12 -0.78 -9.68
CA ALA A 423 -6.04 -2.22 -9.90
C ALA A 423 -6.94 -3.01 -8.93
N TYR A 424 -6.96 -2.63 -7.65
CA TYR A 424 -7.91 -3.18 -6.68
C TYR A 424 -9.36 -2.97 -7.11
N ASP A 425 -9.72 -1.77 -7.55
CA ASP A 425 -11.06 -1.43 -8.00
C ASP A 425 -11.48 -2.27 -9.22
N GLN A 426 -10.58 -2.43 -10.19
CA GLN A 426 -10.85 -3.21 -11.40
C GLN A 426 -11.09 -4.69 -11.08
N VAL A 427 -10.32 -5.27 -10.17
CA VAL A 427 -10.55 -6.65 -9.71
C VAL A 427 -11.85 -6.76 -8.93
N ALA A 428 -12.16 -5.80 -8.06
CA ALA A 428 -13.39 -5.78 -7.27
C ALA A 428 -14.64 -5.69 -8.16
N GLN A 429 -14.60 -4.93 -9.26
CA GLN A 429 -15.70 -4.84 -10.22
C GLN A 429 -16.00 -6.16 -10.95
N GLY A 430 -15.00 -7.03 -11.13
CA GLY A 430 -15.11 -8.30 -11.85
C GLY A 430 -15.26 -9.55 -11.00
N ASN A 431 -15.21 -9.45 -9.67
CA ASN A 431 -15.15 -10.59 -8.76
C ASN A 431 -16.53 -11.07 -8.24
N GLY A 432 -17.63 -10.45 -8.68
CA GLY A 432 -19.00 -10.77 -8.27
C GLY A 432 -19.41 -10.14 -6.93
N PHE A 433 -18.51 -9.46 -6.21
CA PHE A 433 -18.83 -8.83 -4.92
C PHE A 433 -19.88 -7.73 -5.06
N LEU A 434 -19.68 -6.83 -6.03
CA LEU A 434 -20.62 -5.77 -6.32
C LEU A 434 -21.96 -6.34 -6.78
N ASP A 435 -21.96 -7.34 -7.66
CA ASP A 435 -23.17 -8.00 -8.16
C ASP A 435 -23.97 -8.70 -7.03
N GLU A 436 -23.28 -9.24 -6.02
CA GLU A 436 -23.92 -9.89 -4.88
C GLU A 436 -24.55 -8.90 -3.89
N PHE A 437 -23.90 -7.75 -3.64
CA PHE A 437 -24.30 -6.85 -2.55
C PHE A 437 -25.02 -5.58 -2.99
N ALA A 438 -24.95 -5.19 -4.27
CA ALA A 438 -25.69 -4.03 -4.78
C ALA A 438 -27.19 -4.29 -4.86
N ASN A 439 -27.99 -3.24 -4.60
CA ASN A 439 -29.44 -3.34 -4.60
C ASN A 439 -30.04 -3.56 -6.00
N SER A 440 -29.41 -3.04 -7.06
CA SER A 440 -29.98 -3.09 -8.42
C SER A 440 -28.92 -3.10 -9.50
N THR A 441 -29.33 -3.54 -10.72
CA THR A 441 -28.45 -3.45 -11.91
C THR A 441 -28.09 -2.00 -12.21
N ALA A 442 -28.98 -1.04 -12.00
CA ALA A 442 -28.70 0.37 -12.21
C ALA A 442 -27.61 0.90 -11.26
N GLU A 443 -27.59 0.44 -10.01
CA GLU A 443 -26.53 0.74 -9.05
C GLU A 443 -25.19 0.14 -9.50
N ILE A 444 -25.19 -1.12 -9.99
CA ILE A 444 -24.00 -1.79 -10.51
C ILE A 444 -23.42 -1.02 -11.71
N GLU A 445 -24.28 -0.64 -12.68
CA GLU A 445 -23.85 0.13 -13.85
C GLU A 445 -23.30 1.50 -13.46
N ARG A 446 -23.94 2.19 -12.51
CA ARG A 446 -23.49 3.47 -11.97
C ARG A 446 -22.12 3.34 -11.28
N ALA A 447 -21.95 2.33 -10.42
CA ALA A 447 -20.68 2.07 -9.75
C ALA A 447 -19.56 1.77 -10.74
N ARG A 448 -19.82 0.95 -11.76
CA ARG A 448 -18.83 0.61 -12.81
C ARG A 448 -18.43 1.84 -13.65
N LYS A 449 -19.38 2.72 -13.95
CA LYS A 449 -19.14 3.89 -14.80
C LYS A 449 -18.52 5.07 -14.07
N PHE A 450 -18.92 5.33 -12.84
CA PHE A 450 -18.60 6.55 -12.12
C PHE A 450 -17.80 6.31 -10.84
N GLY A 451 -17.81 5.09 -10.29
CA GLY A 451 -17.31 4.79 -8.95
C GLY A 451 -15.84 5.10 -8.72
N SER A 452 -14.95 4.80 -9.68
CA SER A 452 -13.51 5.01 -9.51
C SER A 452 -13.16 6.50 -9.31
N LEU A 453 -13.64 7.38 -10.18
CA LEU A 453 -13.36 8.81 -10.05
C LEU A 453 -14.05 9.42 -8.82
N SER A 454 -15.26 8.96 -8.47
CA SER A 454 -15.96 9.47 -7.29
C SER A 454 -15.27 9.06 -5.98
N SER A 455 -14.81 7.84 -5.88
CA SER A 455 -14.03 7.36 -4.72
C SER A 455 -12.70 8.11 -4.57
N ASN A 456 -11.99 8.33 -5.69
CA ASN A 456 -10.75 9.12 -5.67
C ASN A 456 -11.00 10.57 -5.25
N LEU A 457 -12.06 11.21 -5.76
CA LEU A 457 -12.41 12.57 -5.37
C LEU A 457 -12.85 12.64 -3.91
N HIS A 458 -13.60 11.65 -3.41
CA HIS A 458 -13.94 11.56 -1.99
C HIS A 458 -12.67 11.52 -1.14
N THR A 459 -11.70 10.67 -1.49
CA THR A 459 -10.39 10.60 -0.82
C THR A 459 -9.65 11.94 -0.89
N ASP A 460 -9.59 12.58 -2.06
CA ASP A 460 -8.96 13.89 -2.21
C ASP A 460 -9.60 14.96 -1.30
N LEU A 461 -10.93 14.98 -1.22
CA LEU A 461 -11.67 15.93 -0.35
C LEU A 461 -11.46 15.61 1.14
N HIS A 462 -11.43 14.32 1.50
CA HIS A 462 -11.15 13.84 2.84
C HIS A 462 -9.76 14.31 3.31
N GLU A 463 -8.72 14.08 2.52
CA GLU A 463 -7.33 14.40 2.86
C GLU A 463 -7.03 15.90 2.76
N CYS A 464 -7.40 16.53 1.63
CA CYS A 464 -7.00 17.92 1.37
C CYS A 464 -7.81 18.92 2.20
N LEU A 465 -9.06 18.63 2.51
CA LEU A 465 -9.99 19.56 3.18
C LEU A 465 -10.51 19.00 4.49
N GLY A 466 -10.94 17.75 4.51
CA GLY A 466 -11.57 17.10 5.66
C GLY A 466 -10.73 17.29 6.93
N HIS A 467 -9.53 16.76 6.97
CA HIS A 467 -8.63 16.91 8.13
C HIS A 467 -8.21 18.36 8.40
N GLY A 468 -8.17 19.20 7.38
CA GLY A 468 -7.78 20.61 7.48
C GLY A 468 -8.86 21.55 7.98
N SER A 469 -10.15 21.16 7.96
CA SER A 469 -11.30 22.02 8.26
C SER A 469 -11.57 22.15 9.76
N GLY A 470 -12.34 23.17 10.13
CA GLY A 470 -12.80 23.41 11.50
C GLY A 470 -11.68 23.77 12.49
N LYS A 471 -12.04 24.34 13.62
CA LYS A 471 -11.11 24.70 14.70
C LYS A 471 -11.71 24.33 16.07
N LEU A 472 -10.82 24.14 17.03
CA LEU A 472 -11.19 23.95 18.43
C LEU A 472 -11.60 25.28 19.07
N ALA A 473 -12.49 25.22 20.07
CA ALA A 473 -12.83 26.37 20.90
C ALA A 473 -11.66 26.74 21.82
N PRO A 474 -11.58 28.00 22.28
CA PRO A 474 -10.54 28.41 23.22
C PRO A 474 -10.53 27.53 24.47
N GLY A 475 -9.35 27.02 24.84
CA GLY A 475 -9.14 26.17 26.02
C GLY A 475 -9.29 24.66 25.76
N ILE A 476 -9.69 24.24 24.56
CA ILE A 476 -9.73 22.82 24.14
C ILE A 476 -8.39 22.47 23.48
N VAL A 477 -7.79 21.35 23.89
CA VAL A 477 -6.46 20.92 23.43
C VAL A 477 -6.52 19.77 22.42
N GLY A 478 -7.68 19.09 22.29
CA GLY A 478 -7.94 18.08 21.26
C GLY A 478 -7.84 16.62 21.72
N ASP A 479 -7.49 16.37 22.99
CA ASP A 479 -7.41 15.03 23.60
C ASP A 479 -8.63 14.67 24.47
N GLU A 480 -9.58 15.60 24.61
CA GLU A 480 -10.78 15.45 25.45
C GLU A 480 -11.64 14.24 25.05
N LEU A 481 -11.67 13.90 23.77
CA LEU A 481 -12.48 12.81 23.23
C LEU A 481 -11.84 11.42 23.41
N LYS A 482 -10.60 11.36 23.90
CA LYS A 482 -9.88 10.12 24.24
C LYS A 482 -9.96 9.06 23.12
N ASN A 483 -10.39 7.84 23.46
CA ASN A 483 -10.51 6.70 22.56
C ASN A 483 -11.59 6.86 21.45
N TYR A 484 -12.44 7.89 21.51
CA TYR A 484 -13.41 8.18 20.47
C TYR A 484 -12.88 9.20 19.43
N SER A 485 -11.76 9.84 19.73
CA SER A 485 -11.19 10.92 18.90
C SER A 485 -10.92 10.49 17.47
N ALA A 486 -10.27 9.35 17.26
CA ALA A 486 -9.95 8.84 15.93
C ALA A 486 -11.21 8.59 15.09
N THR A 487 -12.20 7.86 15.63
CA THR A 487 -13.47 7.59 14.92
C THR A 487 -14.18 8.87 14.50
N LEU A 488 -14.24 9.87 15.40
CA LEU A 488 -14.92 11.13 15.13
C LEU A 488 -14.16 12.03 14.16
N GLU A 489 -12.81 11.95 14.15
CA GLU A 489 -11.99 12.67 13.17
C GLU A 489 -12.19 12.11 11.77
N GLU A 490 -12.10 10.78 11.62
CA GLU A 490 -12.35 10.10 10.34
C GLU A 490 -13.78 10.33 9.83
N ALA A 491 -14.77 10.28 10.73
CA ALA A 491 -16.16 10.59 10.36
C ALA A 491 -16.31 12.04 9.89
N ARG A 492 -15.62 12.98 10.51
CA ARG A 492 -15.64 14.40 10.13
C ARG A 492 -15.02 14.61 8.74
N ALA A 493 -13.89 13.97 8.47
CA ALA A 493 -13.20 14.08 7.19
C ALA A 493 -14.01 13.44 6.05
N ASP A 494 -14.55 12.23 6.27
CA ASP A 494 -15.44 11.56 5.30
C ASP A 494 -16.71 12.39 5.02
N LEU A 495 -17.37 12.92 6.06
CA LEU A 495 -18.56 13.75 5.89
C LEU A 495 -18.29 15.03 5.12
N PHE A 496 -17.12 15.61 5.26
CA PHE A 496 -16.70 16.77 4.47
C PHE A 496 -16.62 16.38 2.99
N GLY A 497 -15.97 15.27 2.66
CA GLY A 497 -15.93 14.74 1.31
C GLY A 497 -17.31 14.41 0.75
N LEU A 498 -18.11 13.65 1.49
CA LEU A 498 -19.48 13.28 1.10
C LEU A 498 -20.41 14.49 0.89
N TYR A 499 -20.31 15.51 1.74
CA TYR A 499 -21.11 16.72 1.59
C TYR A 499 -20.78 17.48 0.31
N TYR A 500 -19.49 17.60 -0.03
CA TYR A 500 -19.04 18.40 -1.16
C TYR A 500 -19.01 17.66 -2.50
N ILE A 501 -18.88 16.34 -2.54
CA ILE A 501 -18.87 15.61 -3.83
C ILE A 501 -20.14 15.83 -4.67
N ARG A 502 -21.25 16.19 -4.03
CA ARG A 502 -22.52 16.54 -4.69
C ARG A 502 -22.72 18.06 -4.87
N ASP A 503 -21.74 18.87 -4.53
CA ASP A 503 -21.83 20.32 -4.68
C ASP A 503 -21.54 20.74 -6.13
N PRO A 504 -22.34 21.63 -6.75
CA PRO A 504 -22.07 22.14 -8.10
C PRO A 504 -20.67 22.74 -8.26
N LYS A 505 -20.06 23.18 -7.18
CA LYS A 505 -18.69 23.71 -7.16
C LYS A 505 -17.66 22.72 -7.72
N MET A 506 -17.88 21.42 -7.56
CA MET A 506 -16.99 20.39 -8.12
C MET A 506 -16.91 20.45 -9.63
N VAL A 507 -18.07 20.66 -10.28
CA VAL A 507 -18.15 20.81 -11.74
C VAL A 507 -17.61 22.17 -12.18
N GLU A 508 -17.95 23.25 -11.46
CA GLU A 508 -17.45 24.61 -11.70
C GLU A 508 -15.92 24.67 -11.69
N LEU A 509 -15.28 23.99 -10.73
CA LEU A 509 -13.84 23.90 -10.61
C LEU A 509 -13.18 22.95 -11.65
N GLY A 510 -13.99 22.18 -12.39
CA GLY A 510 -13.51 21.22 -13.36
C GLY A 510 -12.82 19.99 -12.76
N VAL A 511 -13.02 19.74 -11.46
CA VAL A 511 -12.49 18.54 -10.77
C VAL A 511 -13.38 17.32 -10.93
N LEU A 512 -14.64 17.54 -11.29
CA LEU A 512 -15.63 16.49 -11.55
C LEU A 512 -16.41 16.84 -12.83
N PRO A 513 -16.53 15.92 -13.79
CA PRO A 513 -17.42 16.10 -14.93
C PRO A 513 -18.91 16.03 -14.51
N GLU A 514 -19.82 16.47 -15.40
CA GLU A 514 -21.23 16.18 -15.20
C GLU A 514 -21.52 14.68 -15.26
N GLY A 515 -22.30 14.16 -14.33
CA GLY A 515 -22.65 12.75 -14.25
C GLY A 515 -23.14 12.32 -12.87
N GLN A 516 -23.39 11.01 -12.70
CA GLN A 516 -23.92 10.45 -11.46
C GLN A 516 -22.78 10.03 -10.50
N TYR A 517 -21.77 10.84 -10.35
CA TYR A 517 -20.61 10.55 -9.52
C TYR A 517 -20.95 10.55 -8.02
N SER A 518 -21.69 11.55 -7.56
CA SER A 518 -22.12 11.64 -6.17
C SER A 518 -23.08 10.51 -5.79
N GLU A 519 -23.97 10.11 -6.70
CA GLU A 519 -24.86 8.97 -6.49
C GLU A 519 -24.08 7.65 -6.37
N ALA A 520 -23.05 7.47 -7.21
CA ALA A 520 -22.19 6.28 -7.14
C ALA A 520 -21.45 6.20 -5.80
N GLU A 521 -20.93 7.32 -5.30
CA GLU A 521 -20.25 7.38 -4.01
C GLU A 521 -21.20 7.13 -2.85
N TYR A 522 -22.37 7.76 -2.86
CA TYR A 522 -23.36 7.60 -1.79
C TYR A 522 -23.87 6.16 -1.69
N ASP A 523 -24.17 5.52 -2.83
CA ASP A 523 -24.56 4.11 -2.86
C ASP A 523 -23.45 3.21 -2.28
N ALA A 524 -22.22 3.42 -2.72
CA ALA A 524 -21.07 2.66 -2.26
C ALA A 524 -20.80 2.85 -0.77
N TYR A 525 -20.83 4.12 -0.30
CA TYR A 525 -20.55 4.44 1.10
C TYR A 525 -21.60 3.88 2.04
N ILE A 526 -22.90 4.07 1.73
CA ILE A 526 -24.01 3.56 2.56
C ILE A 526 -24.03 2.02 2.56
N ARG A 527 -23.85 1.38 1.39
CA ARG A 527 -23.73 -0.09 1.31
C ARG A 527 -22.54 -0.61 2.12
N ASN A 528 -21.41 0.08 2.07
CA ASN A 528 -20.23 -0.30 2.85
C ASN A 528 -20.49 -0.18 4.36
N GLY A 529 -20.99 0.96 4.81
CA GLY A 529 -21.24 1.23 6.22
C GLY A 529 -22.29 0.31 6.87
N LEU A 530 -23.32 -0.11 6.11
CA LEU A 530 -24.41 -0.95 6.64
C LEU A 530 -24.23 -2.45 6.38
N ILE A 531 -23.54 -2.86 5.31
CA ILE A 531 -23.50 -4.26 4.87
C ILE A 531 -22.08 -4.75 4.64
N THR A 532 -21.36 -4.21 3.64
CA THR A 532 -20.22 -4.92 3.07
C THR A 532 -18.98 -4.93 3.95
N GLN A 533 -18.78 -3.96 4.81
CA GLN A 533 -17.67 -3.99 5.78
C GLN A 533 -17.79 -5.11 6.81
N LEU A 534 -19.01 -5.65 7.05
CA LEU A 534 -19.24 -6.77 7.96
C LEU A 534 -18.49 -8.04 7.51
N THR A 535 -18.12 -8.16 6.24
CA THR A 535 -17.29 -9.27 5.72
C THR A 535 -15.92 -9.36 6.38
N ARG A 536 -15.44 -8.27 7.00
CA ARG A 536 -14.12 -8.16 7.64
C ARG A 536 -14.16 -8.43 9.15
N ILE A 537 -15.34 -8.64 9.73
CA ILE A 537 -15.53 -8.86 11.16
C ILE A 537 -15.70 -10.35 11.42
N LYS A 538 -15.01 -10.88 12.43
CA LYS A 538 -15.18 -12.28 12.82
C LYS A 538 -16.51 -12.49 13.54
N PRO A 539 -17.11 -13.71 13.44
CA PRO A 539 -18.35 -14.01 14.14
C PRO A 539 -18.26 -13.70 15.64
N GLY A 540 -19.20 -12.89 16.13
CA GLY A 540 -19.29 -12.53 17.56
C GLY A 540 -18.47 -11.31 17.98
N GLU A 541 -17.63 -10.76 17.13
CA GLU A 541 -16.88 -9.52 17.37
C GLU A 541 -17.72 -8.28 17.04
N GLN A 542 -17.27 -7.13 17.57
CA GLN A 542 -17.84 -5.82 17.27
C GLN A 542 -16.90 -5.04 16.34
N ILE A 543 -17.35 -3.87 15.87
CA ILE A 543 -16.53 -3.00 15.05
C ILE A 543 -15.52 -2.28 15.95
N GLU A 544 -14.22 -2.45 15.71
CA GLU A 544 -13.16 -1.84 16.52
C GLU A 544 -12.34 -0.80 15.76
N GLU A 545 -12.05 -1.04 14.48
CA GLU A 545 -11.19 -0.19 13.66
C GLU A 545 -11.89 1.17 13.33
N ALA A 546 -11.12 2.28 13.41
CA ALA A 546 -11.66 3.63 13.36
C ALA A 546 -12.39 3.96 12.04
N HIS A 547 -11.84 3.55 10.89
CA HIS A 547 -12.47 3.77 9.58
C HIS A 547 -13.72 2.89 9.36
N MET A 548 -13.79 1.72 9.98
CA MET A 548 -15.02 0.91 9.96
C MET A 548 -16.08 1.52 10.87
N ARG A 549 -15.66 2.03 12.04
CA ARG A 549 -16.54 2.74 12.98
C ARG A 549 -17.12 4.01 12.35
N ASN A 550 -16.31 4.82 11.67
CA ASN A 550 -16.81 6.05 11.05
C ASN A 550 -17.89 5.76 9.98
N ARG A 551 -17.64 4.76 9.10
CA ARG A 551 -18.61 4.36 8.07
C ARG A 551 -19.91 3.83 8.66
N ALA A 552 -19.79 2.98 9.70
CA ALA A 552 -20.98 2.50 10.42
C ALA A 552 -21.75 3.65 11.08
N LEU A 553 -21.05 4.58 11.74
CA LEU A 553 -21.64 5.75 12.38
C LEU A 553 -22.46 6.58 11.39
N ILE A 554 -21.83 6.98 10.29
CA ILE A 554 -22.46 7.84 9.28
C ILE A 554 -23.67 7.13 8.66
N ALA A 555 -23.50 5.88 8.25
CA ALA A 555 -24.56 5.15 7.56
C ALA A 555 -25.75 4.83 8.47
N ASN A 556 -25.52 4.36 9.71
CA ASN A 556 -26.58 4.09 10.67
C ASN A 556 -27.29 5.35 11.14
N TRP A 557 -26.54 6.44 11.38
CA TRP A 557 -27.12 7.71 11.79
C TRP A 557 -28.02 8.29 10.68
N CYS A 558 -27.54 8.29 9.44
CA CYS A 558 -28.32 8.75 8.30
C CYS A 558 -29.57 7.89 8.05
N TYR A 559 -29.45 6.56 8.20
CA TYR A 559 -30.60 5.67 8.11
C TYR A 559 -31.66 6.01 9.17
N GLU A 560 -31.27 6.17 10.44
CA GLU A 560 -32.21 6.47 11.52
C GLU A 560 -32.87 7.84 11.34
N HIS A 561 -32.09 8.89 11.05
CA HIS A 561 -32.61 10.25 10.92
C HIS A 561 -33.34 10.50 9.60
N GLY A 562 -33.02 9.76 8.56
CA GLY A 562 -33.70 9.80 7.26
C GLY A 562 -34.96 8.91 7.16
N LYS A 563 -35.26 8.12 8.20
CA LYS A 563 -36.30 7.09 8.15
C LYS A 563 -37.70 7.60 7.83
N GLN A 564 -38.10 8.73 8.37
CA GLN A 564 -39.42 9.31 8.14
C GLN A 564 -39.66 9.75 6.68
N ASN A 565 -38.58 10.12 5.98
CA ASN A 565 -38.60 10.55 4.59
C ASN A 565 -38.10 9.43 3.64
N GLU A 566 -37.95 8.24 4.12
CA GLU A 566 -37.41 7.08 3.36
C GLU A 566 -36.14 7.40 2.57
N VAL A 567 -35.22 8.18 3.15
CA VAL A 567 -33.96 8.59 2.48
C VAL A 567 -33.10 7.37 2.12
N ILE A 568 -33.04 6.40 3.03
CA ILE A 568 -32.39 5.09 2.86
C ILE A 568 -33.42 4.01 3.20
N ALA A 569 -33.56 3.01 2.34
CA ALA A 569 -34.47 1.87 2.54
C ALA A 569 -33.76 0.55 2.54
N TRP A 570 -34.24 -0.38 3.37
CA TRP A 570 -33.88 -1.80 3.30
C TRP A 570 -34.82 -2.55 2.37
N ASN A 571 -34.25 -3.32 1.46
CA ASN A 571 -34.97 -4.21 0.54
C ASN A 571 -34.62 -5.66 0.84
N VAL A 572 -35.58 -6.56 0.69
CA VAL A 572 -35.36 -8.00 0.82
C VAL A 572 -35.76 -8.71 -0.47
N ARG A 573 -34.83 -9.45 -1.05
CA ARG A 573 -35.06 -10.28 -2.24
C ARG A 573 -34.42 -11.65 -2.04
N ASP A 574 -35.16 -12.71 -2.29
CA ASP A 574 -34.69 -14.09 -2.14
C ASP A 574 -34.03 -14.37 -0.78
N GLY A 575 -34.59 -13.76 0.29
CA GLY A 575 -34.09 -13.90 1.66
C GLY A 575 -32.82 -13.11 1.96
N LYS A 576 -32.32 -12.30 1.02
CA LYS A 576 -31.11 -11.46 1.17
C LYS A 576 -31.50 -9.99 1.38
N ARG A 577 -30.81 -9.32 2.29
CA ARG A 577 -31.00 -7.90 2.57
C ARG A 577 -30.10 -7.03 1.68
N TYR A 578 -30.65 -5.93 1.21
CA TYR A 578 -29.98 -4.92 0.40
C TYR A 578 -30.36 -3.53 0.93
N VAL A 579 -29.55 -2.54 0.63
CA VAL A 579 -29.82 -1.15 0.98
C VAL A 579 -29.92 -0.30 -0.28
N GLU A 580 -30.82 0.67 -0.29
CA GLU A 580 -31.07 1.57 -1.39
C GLU A 580 -31.09 3.04 -0.90
N VAL A 581 -30.35 3.92 -1.55
CA VAL A 581 -30.49 5.36 -1.36
C VAL A 581 -31.59 5.86 -2.27
N LYS A 582 -32.69 6.34 -1.68
CA LYS A 582 -33.87 6.80 -2.43
C LYS A 582 -33.85 8.31 -2.71
N ASN A 583 -33.17 9.08 -1.86
CA ASN A 583 -33.12 10.53 -2.01
C ASN A 583 -31.71 11.04 -1.69
N TYR A 584 -30.93 11.29 -2.73
CA TYR A 584 -29.52 11.72 -2.61
C TYR A 584 -29.39 13.16 -2.08
N ASP A 585 -30.33 14.06 -2.39
CA ASP A 585 -30.29 15.44 -1.89
C ASP A 585 -30.59 15.47 -0.39
N ALA A 586 -31.60 14.73 0.05
CA ALA A 586 -31.90 14.60 1.47
C ALA A 586 -30.75 13.88 2.23
N LEU A 587 -30.06 12.94 1.59
CA LEU A 587 -28.90 12.29 2.19
C LEU A 587 -27.74 13.27 2.36
N ARG A 588 -27.48 14.14 1.37
CA ARG A 588 -26.51 15.25 1.50
C ARG A 588 -26.83 16.16 2.68
N ASP A 589 -28.09 16.50 2.86
CA ASP A 589 -28.52 17.33 3.98
C ASP A 589 -28.27 16.63 5.34
N LEU A 590 -28.49 15.32 5.41
CA LEU A 590 -28.17 14.55 6.60
C LEU A 590 -26.65 14.50 6.86
N PHE A 591 -25.81 14.35 5.85
CA PHE A 591 -24.36 14.45 6.00
C PHE A 591 -23.95 15.82 6.55
N GLY A 592 -24.57 16.91 6.06
CA GLY A 592 -24.32 18.26 6.58
C GLY A 592 -24.70 18.43 8.05
N GLN A 593 -25.86 17.87 8.46
CA GLN A 593 -26.31 17.92 9.85
C GLN A 593 -25.38 17.14 10.78
N LEU A 594 -24.95 15.92 10.36
CA LEU A 594 -24.03 15.12 11.16
C LEU A 594 -22.65 15.75 11.22
N LEU A 595 -22.14 16.32 10.12
CA LEU A 595 -20.89 17.06 10.08
C LEU A 595 -20.88 18.22 11.08
N ARG A 596 -21.95 19.00 11.13
CA ARG A 596 -22.11 20.08 12.11
C ARG A 596 -22.03 19.58 13.54
N GLU A 597 -22.74 18.49 13.86
CA GLU A 597 -22.74 17.93 15.21
C GLU A 597 -21.38 17.35 15.60
N ILE A 598 -20.72 16.61 14.73
CA ILE A 598 -19.39 16.06 15.01
C ILE A 598 -18.37 17.20 15.17
N GLN A 599 -18.44 18.24 14.33
CA GLN A 599 -17.57 19.40 14.51
C GLN A 599 -17.81 20.11 15.84
N ARG A 600 -19.07 20.28 16.25
CA ARG A 600 -19.41 20.83 17.58
C ARG A 600 -18.78 20.00 18.68
N ILE A 601 -18.98 18.68 18.67
CA ILE A 601 -18.42 17.74 19.65
C ILE A 601 -16.90 17.90 19.76
N LYS A 602 -16.21 17.88 18.62
CA LYS A 602 -14.77 18.04 18.58
C LYS A 602 -14.31 19.41 19.07
N SER A 603 -14.97 20.46 18.59
CA SER A 603 -14.60 21.84 18.91
C SER A 603 -14.76 22.18 20.38
N THR A 604 -15.72 21.55 21.05
CA THR A 604 -16.02 21.79 22.47
C THR A 604 -15.44 20.74 23.42
N GLY A 605 -14.83 19.68 22.88
CA GLY A 605 -14.34 18.57 23.69
C GLY A 605 -15.45 17.79 24.41
N ASP A 606 -16.67 17.74 23.84
CA ASP A 606 -17.85 17.12 24.46
C ASP A 606 -17.74 15.58 24.41
N PHE A 607 -17.01 15.04 25.39
CA PHE A 607 -16.75 13.61 25.52
C PHE A 607 -18.02 12.77 25.59
N GLU A 608 -19.02 13.20 26.38
CA GLU A 608 -20.26 12.42 26.58
C GLU A 608 -21.10 12.33 25.29
N ALA A 609 -21.21 13.44 24.55
CA ALA A 609 -21.89 13.41 23.26
C ALA A 609 -21.12 12.57 22.23
N GLY A 610 -19.79 12.67 22.20
CA GLY A 610 -18.94 11.86 21.32
C GLY A 610 -19.06 10.36 21.63
N ARG A 611 -18.99 10.00 22.91
CA ARG A 611 -19.19 8.62 23.38
C ARG A 611 -20.56 8.09 22.97
N ALA A 612 -21.62 8.83 23.28
CA ALA A 612 -22.99 8.41 22.98
C ALA A 612 -23.21 8.20 21.48
N LEU A 613 -22.66 9.07 20.64
CA LEU A 613 -22.75 8.96 19.18
C LEU A 613 -22.05 7.70 18.67
N VAL A 614 -20.79 7.46 19.08
CA VAL A 614 -19.99 6.32 18.63
C VAL A 614 -20.58 5.00 19.15
N GLU A 615 -20.90 4.89 20.44
CA GLU A 615 -21.43 3.66 21.02
C GLU A 615 -22.80 3.28 20.46
N ARG A 616 -23.61 4.26 20.07
CA ARG A 616 -24.92 4.02 19.48
C ARG A 616 -24.86 3.53 18.05
N TYR A 617 -24.00 4.16 17.21
CA TYR A 617 -24.07 3.99 15.76
C TYR A 617 -22.86 3.26 15.15
N ALA A 618 -21.72 3.19 15.84
CA ALA A 618 -20.46 2.76 15.25
C ALA A 618 -19.97 1.36 15.66
N VAL A 619 -20.44 0.84 16.78
CA VAL A 619 -19.82 -0.34 17.43
C VAL A 619 -20.60 -1.62 17.20
N LYS A 620 -21.92 -1.54 17.27
CA LYS A 620 -22.81 -2.71 17.31
C LYS A 620 -22.97 -3.36 15.96
N VAL A 621 -22.90 -4.68 15.94
CA VAL A 621 -23.13 -5.53 14.77
C VAL A 621 -24.46 -6.28 14.94
N ASP A 622 -25.36 -6.16 13.96
CA ASP A 622 -26.56 -6.99 13.89
C ASP A 622 -26.15 -8.43 13.54
N LYS A 623 -26.38 -9.37 14.47
CA LYS A 623 -25.90 -10.76 14.36
C LYS A 623 -26.51 -11.50 13.17
N ASP A 624 -27.79 -11.26 12.89
CA ASP A 624 -28.50 -11.97 11.82
C ASP A 624 -28.06 -11.45 10.46
N LEU A 625 -27.88 -10.13 10.33
CA LEU A 625 -27.32 -9.52 9.14
C LEU A 625 -25.86 -9.96 8.92
N HIS A 626 -25.05 -9.98 9.97
CA HIS A 626 -23.65 -10.40 9.89
C HIS A 626 -23.51 -11.85 9.43
N THR A 627 -24.32 -12.75 9.98
CA THR A 627 -24.34 -14.16 9.56
C THR A 627 -24.70 -14.29 8.07
N GLU A 628 -25.74 -13.59 7.62
CA GLU A 628 -26.16 -13.54 6.22
C GLU A 628 -25.01 -13.03 5.32
N VAL A 629 -24.37 -11.91 5.69
CA VAL A 629 -23.29 -11.28 4.92
C VAL A 629 -22.10 -12.22 4.79
N LEU A 630 -21.69 -12.88 5.89
CA LEU A 630 -20.59 -13.85 5.86
C LEU A 630 -20.90 -15.08 5.00
N GLU A 631 -22.15 -15.58 5.03
CA GLU A 631 -22.56 -16.69 4.17
C GLU A 631 -22.55 -16.31 2.68
N ARG A 632 -23.02 -15.11 2.36
CA ARG A 632 -23.00 -14.56 1.00
C ARG A 632 -21.57 -14.40 0.50
N TYR A 633 -20.71 -13.80 1.32
CA TYR A 633 -19.28 -13.58 1.02
C TYR A 633 -18.53 -14.89 0.80
N ARG A 634 -18.74 -15.90 1.66
CA ARG A 634 -18.10 -17.21 1.52
C ARG A 634 -18.43 -17.90 0.20
N LYS A 635 -19.67 -17.75 -0.32
CA LYS A 635 -20.09 -18.32 -1.61
C LYS A 635 -19.35 -17.72 -2.81
N LEU A 636 -18.83 -16.49 -2.69
CA LEU A 636 -18.05 -15.84 -3.73
C LEU A 636 -16.63 -16.43 -3.84
N ASN A 637 -16.17 -17.19 -2.85
CA ASN A 637 -14.83 -17.77 -2.81
C ASN A 637 -13.71 -16.77 -3.15
N LEU A 638 -13.77 -15.58 -2.55
CA LEU A 638 -12.80 -14.52 -2.73
C LEU A 638 -11.64 -14.70 -1.76
N ALA A 639 -10.42 -14.72 -2.28
CA ALA A 639 -9.23 -14.68 -1.45
C ALA A 639 -9.09 -13.30 -0.79
N PRO A 640 -8.77 -13.23 0.51
CA PRO A 640 -8.74 -11.96 1.25
C PRO A 640 -7.51 -11.09 0.98
N TYR A 641 -6.39 -11.67 0.55
CA TYR A 641 -5.12 -10.96 0.43
C TYR A 641 -4.68 -10.83 -1.03
N GLY A 642 -4.49 -9.59 -1.47
CA GLY A 642 -4.07 -9.25 -2.83
C GLY A 642 -2.61 -8.83 -2.92
N GLY A 643 -1.97 -9.20 -4.01
CA GLY A 643 -0.64 -8.73 -4.38
C GLY A 643 -0.53 -8.56 -5.90
N PHE A 644 0.64 -8.19 -6.39
CA PHE A 644 0.82 -7.72 -7.75
C PHE A 644 1.91 -8.50 -8.52
N VAL A 645 1.77 -8.50 -9.84
CA VAL A 645 2.88 -8.68 -10.77
C VAL A 645 3.30 -7.30 -11.29
N ASN A 646 4.60 -7.08 -11.38
CA ASN A 646 5.12 -5.84 -11.97
C ASN A 646 4.93 -5.80 -13.48
N PRO A 647 4.66 -4.63 -14.07
CA PRO A 647 4.94 -4.38 -15.47
C PRO A 647 6.42 -4.61 -15.77
N ILE A 648 6.73 -5.08 -16.97
CA ILE A 648 8.09 -5.38 -17.39
C ILE A 648 8.57 -4.23 -18.27
N LEU A 649 9.65 -3.57 -17.85
CA LEU A 649 10.29 -2.51 -18.61
C LEU A 649 11.33 -3.11 -19.57
N GLU A 650 11.15 -2.90 -20.86
CA GLU A 650 11.99 -3.44 -21.91
C GLU A 650 12.74 -2.29 -22.64
N PRO A 651 14.05 -2.12 -22.42
CA PRO A 651 14.80 -1.09 -23.12
C PRO A 651 14.96 -1.44 -24.59
N VAL A 652 14.66 -0.50 -25.47
CA VAL A 652 14.92 -0.57 -26.90
C VAL A 652 16.30 0.01 -27.16
N MET A 653 17.20 -0.81 -27.69
CA MET A 653 18.60 -0.42 -27.91
C MET A 653 18.88 -0.04 -29.34
N ASP A 654 19.61 1.07 -29.56
CA ASP A 654 20.38 1.31 -30.77
C ASP A 654 21.86 1.32 -30.41
N LYS A 655 22.59 0.27 -30.84
CA LYS A 655 23.96 -0.03 -30.37
C LYS A 655 23.97 -0.14 -28.83
N ASP A 656 24.72 0.75 -28.15
CA ASP A 656 24.88 0.75 -26.70
C ASP A 656 23.98 1.82 -26.00
N GLN A 657 23.07 2.46 -26.74
CA GLN A 657 22.20 3.51 -26.20
C GLN A 657 20.75 3.06 -26.15
N ILE A 658 20.06 3.40 -25.09
CA ILE A 658 18.61 3.25 -24.99
C ILE A 658 17.98 4.37 -25.84
N VAL A 659 17.10 3.98 -26.77
CA VAL A 659 16.35 4.89 -27.64
C VAL A 659 14.87 4.94 -27.29
N ASP A 660 14.38 3.98 -26.52
CA ASP A 660 13.04 3.97 -25.90
C ASP A 660 13.03 2.93 -24.77
N VAL A 661 12.01 2.99 -23.91
CA VAL A 661 11.69 1.93 -22.94
C VAL A 661 10.21 1.61 -23.09
N LYS A 662 9.91 0.36 -23.45
CA LYS A 662 8.54 -0.14 -23.59
C LYS A 662 8.05 -0.80 -22.31
N VAL A 663 6.76 -0.74 -22.08
CA VAL A 663 6.09 -1.46 -21.00
C VAL A 663 5.37 -2.66 -21.57
N ARG A 664 5.67 -3.84 -21.02
CA ARG A 664 4.95 -5.08 -21.32
C ARG A 664 4.28 -5.58 -20.05
N TYR A 665 3.00 -5.89 -20.14
CA TYR A 665 2.23 -6.47 -19.04
C TYR A 665 2.24 -8.00 -19.13
N THR A 666 2.26 -8.65 -17.98
CA THR A 666 2.23 -10.12 -17.88
C THR A 666 1.03 -10.59 -17.05
N THR A 667 0.55 -11.80 -17.37
CA THR A 667 -0.40 -12.58 -16.56
C THR A 667 0.24 -13.86 -16.03
N ASP A 668 1.54 -14.04 -16.23
CA ASP A 668 2.29 -15.20 -15.78
C ASP A 668 3.06 -14.87 -14.49
N TYR A 669 2.40 -15.09 -13.34
CA TYR A 669 3.01 -14.88 -12.03
C TYR A 669 4.22 -15.80 -11.80
N ALA A 670 4.07 -17.09 -12.10
CA ALA A 670 5.15 -18.04 -11.90
C ALA A 670 6.35 -17.73 -12.81
N GLY A 671 6.09 -17.39 -14.08
CA GLY A 671 7.14 -16.97 -15.00
C GLY A 671 7.91 -15.75 -14.52
N GLN A 672 7.22 -14.72 -13.99
CA GLN A 672 7.88 -13.55 -13.42
C GLN A 672 8.73 -13.90 -12.19
N MET A 673 8.24 -14.77 -11.29
CA MET A 673 8.99 -15.20 -10.12
C MET A 673 10.27 -15.97 -10.51
N MET A 674 10.16 -16.87 -11.49
CA MET A 674 11.32 -17.61 -12.02
C MET A 674 12.32 -16.68 -12.72
N GLU A 675 11.85 -15.71 -13.50
CA GLU A 675 12.71 -14.69 -14.12
C GLU A 675 13.44 -13.87 -13.06
N TYR A 676 12.72 -13.43 -12.02
CA TYR A 676 13.32 -12.68 -10.92
C TYR A 676 14.32 -13.51 -10.12
N GLY A 677 14.05 -14.79 -9.88
CA GLY A 677 14.99 -15.71 -9.25
C GLY A 677 16.31 -15.82 -10.02
N LYS A 678 16.24 -15.89 -11.35
CA LYS A 678 17.42 -15.99 -12.24
C LYS A 678 18.17 -14.66 -12.39
N LYS A 679 17.45 -13.54 -12.51
CA LYS A 679 18.04 -12.25 -12.86
C LYS A 679 18.49 -11.43 -11.63
N PHE A 680 17.78 -11.59 -10.52
CA PHE A 680 17.97 -10.81 -9.29
C PHE A 680 18.26 -11.71 -8.07
N GLY A 681 18.57 -12.99 -8.28
CA GLY A 681 19.13 -13.90 -7.29
C GLY A 681 20.63 -13.60 -7.12
N LEU A 682 20.95 -12.62 -6.28
CA LEU A 682 22.28 -12.02 -6.21
C LEU A 682 23.06 -12.42 -4.95
N LEU A 683 22.38 -12.96 -3.95
CA LEU A 683 22.99 -13.33 -2.68
C LEU A 683 23.31 -14.83 -2.62
N PRO A 684 24.36 -15.23 -1.88
CA PRO A 684 24.59 -16.62 -1.55
C PRO A 684 23.45 -17.17 -0.68
N LEU A 685 23.37 -18.49 -0.56
CA LEU A 685 22.32 -19.16 0.23
C LEU A 685 22.38 -18.84 1.72
N ARG A 686 23.54 -18.41 2.21
CA ARG A 686 23.79 -18.01 3.61
C ARG A 686 24.62 -16.74 3.62
N ASN A 687 24.17 -15.76 4.39
CA ASN A 687 24.78 -14.45 4.48
C ASN A 687 25.36 -14.15 5.87
#